data_44023514cfe9a09f4c21caf91a4a8bf4
#
_entry.id   44023514cfe9a09f4c21caf91a4a8bf4
#
_cell.length_a   1.000
_cell.length_b   1.000
_cell.length_c   1.000
_cell.angle_alpha   90.00
_cell.angle_beta   90.00
_cell.angle_gamma   90.00
#
_symmetry.space_group_name_H-M   'P 1'
#
loop_
_entity.id
_entity.type
_entity.pdbx_description
1 polymer ?
#
loop_
_entity_poly.entity_id
_entity_poly.type
_entity_poly.pdbx_seq_one_letter_code
_entity_poly.pdbx_strand_id
1 'polypeptide(L)'
;MLQEEVERHRSLYHSHDAPEISDEAYDSLFYELSRLEEAYPEYASTTSPTTRVGGEPLDRFEKVRHASPQWSFDDIFDSAELIAWDERIRKWLAKAGIENDPEYCCELKIDGLKIVLTYEEGKFVRGATRGDGEIGEDVTKNLRTIRSVPLLLSSPVSVTVVGEAWLPEAELQRINEKRTVTGEAPFANVRNAAAGSIRQLDSKVTASRRLDSFIYDFDFVSGVDMPETQGGELELLSKLGFNVNPNFRRCTTIADVEAYYLEWGAKRHGLPYALDGIVIKVDGRIAQEALGYTAKAPRFAIAYKFPAEEATTVVEDIAIQVGRTGVLTPVAHLRPVRVAGSVVSRATLHNADEIARLDVRIGDTVIIRKAGDVIPEIVRTVANLRNGTERLFSMPDSCPICGGAVSKRGTGMADGRESVALYCENPKCFAVELERIIHAVSRKGFDIDGLGEKIVEQLLNEGLISDMADIFDLKEGDLIPLERFGEKSVKNLLVSIADAKQVPFRRFLYALGIRHIGEESAILVSEHVNILFPDGLSSLSDVTRSFPGISKERWSDVPGFGEKSGESLTEWFADESNMRLLEKMEEYGVNVVFPDGGSESAAGVFSGKTIVVTGSLARFTRDEAKDIIRKQGGHPGSSVSAKTDFVLAGADAGSKIDKARELGVRILSEEEFLEAIRQ
;
A
#
# COMPACT_ATOMS: atom_id res chain seq x y z
N MET A 1 18.66 19.92 31.15
CA MET A 1 20.14 19.76 31.06
C MET A 1 20.53 18.30 30.76
N LEU A 2 20.39 17.31 31.72
CA LEU A 2 20.84 15.93 31.44
C LEU A 2 20.04 15.24 30.32
N GLN A 3 18.70 15.43 30.26
CA GLN A 3 17.87 14.99 29.13
C GLN A 3 18.33 15.56 27.79
N GLU A 4 18.64 16.85 27.75
CA GLU A 4 19.14 17.54 26.55
C GLU A 4 20.52 17.02 26.13
N GLU A 5 21.40 16.73 27.10
CA GLU A 5 22.74 16.23 26.80
C GLU A 5 22.70 14.79 26.27
N VAL A 6 21.88 13.92 26.87
CA VAL A 6 21.65 12.55 26.37
C VAL A 6 21.06 12.59 24.97
N GLU A 7 20.07 13.47 24.70
CA GLU A 7 19.45 13.61 23.40
C GLU A 7 20.43 14.20 22.36
N ARG A 8 21.28 15.17 22.75
CA ARG A 8 22.32 15.73 21.89
C ARG A 8 23.30 14.64 21.42
N HIS A 9 23.81 13.84 22.34
CA HIS A 9 24.75 12.75 21.99
C HIS A 9 24.07 11.66 21.18
N ARG A 10 22.79 11.37 21.42
CA ARG A 10 21.99 10.48 20.59
C ARG A 10 21.89 10.99 19.15
N SER A 11 21.58 12.28 18.98
CA SER A 11 21.47 12.90 17.66
C SER A 11 22.80 12.89 16.91
N LEU A 12 23.90 13.21 17.60
CA LEU A 12 25.24 13.14 17.01
C LEU A 12 25.60 11.73 16.53
N TYR A 13 25.27 10.71 17.31
CA TYR A 13 25.53 9.30 16.96
C TYR A 13 24.64 8.81 15.83
N HIS A 14 23.28 8.93 15.97
CA HIS A 14 22.33 8.28 15.08
C HIS A 14 21.91 9.11 13.86
N SER A 15 22.01 10.45 13.94
CA SER A 15 21.54 11.33 12.85
C SER A 15 22.68 12.02 12.09
N HIS A 16 23.86 12.18 12.72
CA HIS A 16 24.97 12.92 12.13
C HIS A 16 26.24 12.07 11.92
N ASP A 17 26.24 10.80 12.37
CA ASP A 17 27.40 9.90 12.34
C ASP A 17 28.69 10.56 12.85
N ALA A 18 28.57 11.38 13.90
CA ALA A 18 29.65 12.18 14.49
C ALA A 18 29.67 12.07 16.03
N PRO A 19 29.89 10.87 16.60
CA PRO A 19 29.90 10.67 18.04
C PRO A 19 31.03 11.47 18.71
N GLU A 20 30.71 12.20 19.77
CA GLU A 20 31.70 12.94 20.58
C GLU A 20 32.12 12.21 21.85
N ILE A 21 31.34 11.19 22.28
CA ILE A 21 31.62 10.37 23.45
C ILE A 21 31.56 8.87 23.09
N SER A 22 32.15 8.00 23.92
CA SER A 22 32.05 6.56 23.75
C SER A 22 30.68 6.02 24.15
N ASP A 23 30.36 4.82 23.68
CA ASP A 23 29.10 4.13 24.03
C ASP A 23 28.94 3.94 25.53
N GLU A 24 30.03 3.61 26.24
CA GLU A 24 30.03 3.45 27.70
C GLU A 24 29.75 4.78 28.42
N ALA A 25 30.26 5.89 27.91
CA ALA A 25 29.99 7.21 28.45
C ALA A 25 28.53 7.61 28.24
N TYR A 26 27.98 7.31 27.05
CA TYR A 26 26.58 7.54 26.75
C TYR A 26 25.67 6.69 27.66
N ASP A 27 25.95 5.39 27.79
CA ASP A 27 25.20 4.49 28.66
C ASP A 27 25.21 4.93 30.14
N SER A 28 26.34 5.48 30.59
CA SER A 28 26.44 6.05 31.95
C SER A 28 25.54 7.27 32.13
N LEU A 29 25.51 8.21 31.16
CA LEU A 29 24.62 9.37 31.20
C LEU A 29 23.14 8.94 31.15
N PHE A 30 22.82 7.96 30.32
CA PHE A 30 21.48 7.42 30.22
C PHE A 30 21.01 6.73 31.50
N TYR A 31 21.89 5.96 32.15
CA TYR A 31 21.59 5.31 33.42
C TYR A 31 21.34 6.35 34.52
N GLU A 32 22.17 7.38 34.63
CA GLU A 32 21.98 8.45 35.63
C GLU A 32 20.68 9.22 35.37
N LEU A 33 20.31 9.47 34.12
CA LEU A 33 19.03 10.08 33.76
C LEU A 33 17.87 9.21 34.22
N SER A 34 17.92 7.91 33.92
CA SER A 34 16.88 6.95 34.37
C SER A 34 16.70 6.94 35.88
N ARG A 35 17.81 6.91 36.60
CA ARG A 35 17.81 6.94 38.06
C ARG A 35 17.20 8.22 38.65
N LEU A 36 17.50 9.36 38.03
CA LEU A 36 16.95 10.65 38.47
C LEU A 36 15.44 10.75 38.18
N GLU A 37 14.98 10.27 37.02
CA GLU A 37 13.54 10.28 36.67
C GLU A 37 12.73 9.28 37.53
N GLU A 38 13.32 8.15 37.95
CA GLU A 38 12.69 7.25 38.90
C GLU A 38 12.60 7.89 40.30
N ALA A 39 13.62 8.64 40.71
CA ALA A 39 13.65 9.30 42.01
C ALA A 39 12.74 10.55 42.07
N TYR A 40 12.54 11.20 40.96
CA TYR A 40 11.78 12.44 40.85
C TYR A 40 10.82 12.41 39.63
N PRO A 41 9.74 11.61 39.70
CA PRO A 41 8.82 11.40 38.58
C PRO A 41 8.17 12.69 38.00
N GLU A 42 8.05 13.75 38.81
CA GLU A 42 7.53 15.05 38.46
C GLU A 42 8.37 15.78 37.38
N TYR A 43 9.63 15.40 37.20
CA TYR A 43 10.52 15.93 36.17
C TYR A 43 10.64 15.02 34.95
N ALA A 44 10.04 13.82 34.98
CA ALA A 44 10.05 12.91 33.85
C ALA A 44 9.19 13.48 32.72
N SER A 45 9.77 13.60 31.51
CA SER A 45 9.07 14.07 30.31
C SER A 45 8.62 12.90 29.45
N THR A 46 7.46 13.01 28.82
CA THR A 46 6.99 12.05 27.81
C THR A 46 7.91 11.98 26.59
N THR A 47 8.79 12.96 26.42
CA THR A 47 9.81 13.03 25.36
C THR A 47 11.20 12.64 25.84
N SER A 48 11.36 12.20 27.11
CA SER A 48 12.65 11.76 27.63
C SER A 48 13.16 10.53 26.85
N PRO A 49 14.49 10.45 26.59
CA PRO A 49 15.11 9.24 26.02
C PRO A 49 14.77 7.96 26.79
N THR A 50 14.54 8.04 28.10
CA THR A 50 14.21 6.91 28.99
C THR A 50 12.81 6.34 28.74
N THR A 51 11.90 7.10 28.13
CA THR A 51 10.52 6.66 27.82
C THR A 51 10.40 5.86 26.51
N ARG A 52 11.51 5.62 25.79
CA ARG A 52 11.49 4.91 24.50
C ARG A 52 11.00 3.47 24.60
N VAL A 53 11.33 2.78 25.70
CA VAL A 53 10.97 1.37 25.89
C VAL A 53 10.17 1.24 27.19
N GLY A 54 8.88 0.89 27.06
CA GLY A 54 8.03 0.71 28.23
C GLY A 54 6.57 0.40 27.88
N GLY A 55 5.81 0.05 28.92
CA GLY A 55 4.38 -0.28 28.83
C GLY A 55 4.11 -1.78 28.76
N GLU A 56 2.84 -2.13 28.97
CA GLU A 56 2.35 -3.50 28.80
C GLU A 56 2.19 -3.83 27.31
N PRO A 57 2.35 -5.13 26.92
CA PRO A 57 2.04 -5.59 25.58
C PRO A 57 0.61 -5.22 25.19
N LEU A 58 0.43 -4.88 23.90
CA LEU A 58 -0.88 -4.58 23.34
C LEU A 58 -1.64 -5.88 23.07
N ASP A 59 -2.96 -5.81 23.10
CA ASP A 59 -3.81 -6.92 22.65
C ASP A 59 -3.98 -6.94 21.14
N ARG A 60 -4.05 -5.74 20.53
CA ARG A 60 -4.12 -5.51 19.07
C ARG A 60 -3.59 -4.11 18.75
N PHE A 61 -3.30 -3.86 17.48
CA PHE A 61 -3.02 -2.51 16.99
C PHE A 61 -4.30 -1.79 16.67
N GLU A 62 -4.39 -0.51 17.04
CA GLU A 62 -5.46 0.37 16.62
C GLU A 62 -5.26 0.77 15.16
N LYS A 63 -6.36 0.95 14.43
CA LYS A 63 -6.33 1.45 13.06
C LYS A 63 -6.24 2.97 13.05
N VAL A 64 -5.37 3.49 12.19
CA VAL A 64 -5.14 4.94 12.02
C VAL A 64 -5.39 5.31 10.57
N ARG A 65 -6.33 6.24 10.35
CA ARG A 65 -6.51 6.85 9.04
C ARG A 65 -5.40 7.89 8.80
N HIS A 66 -4.74 7.81 7.66
CA HIS A 66 -3.77 8.83 7.23
C HIS A 66 -4.47 10.11 6.81
N ALA A 67 -3.83 11.27 7.05
CA ALA A 67 -4.32 12.56 6.60
C ALA A 67 -4.28 12.68 5.07
N SER A 68 -3.24 12.11 4.45
CA SER A 68 -3.08 12.01 3.00
C SER A 68 -2.85 10.56 2.59
N PRO A 69 -3.26 10.15 1.37
CA PRO A 69 -3.00 8.80 0.88
C PRO A 69 -1.51 8.48 0.82
N GLN A 70 -1.11 7.33 1.32
CA GLN A 70 0.27 6.87 1.35
C GLN A 70 0.63 6.13 0.05
N TRP A 71 0.96 6.90 -0.99
CA TRP A 71 1.25 6.42 -2.33
C TRP A 71 2.42 5.43 -2.40
N SER A 72 2.37 4.54 -3.40
CA SER A 72 3.53 3.81 -3.89
C SER A 72 4.10 4.52 -5.12
N PHE A 73 5.31 4.17 -5.54
CA PHE A 73 5.86 4.62 -6.81
C PHE A 73 5.58 3.58 -7.90
N ASP A 74 5.44 4.04 -9.15
CA ASP A 74 5.51 3.14 -10.30
C ASP A 74 6.97 2.72 -10.50
N ASP A 75 7.18 1.49 -10.99
CA ASP A 75 8.51 0.91 -11.19
C ASP A 75 8.93 1.00 -12.66
N ILE A 76 10.23 1.24 -12.90
CA ILE A 76 10.92 1.05 -14.19
C ILE A 76 12.15 0.16 -14.00
N PHE A 77 12.55 -0.54 -15.07
CA PHE A 77 13.58 -1.57 -15.00
C PHE A 77 14.74 -1.34 -15.98
N ASP A 78 14.60 -0.46 -16.95
CA ASP A 78 15.63 -0.17 -17.94
C ASP A 78 15.68 1.31 -18.35
N SER A 79 16.76 1.66 -19.08
CA SER A 79 16.98 3.03 -19.54
C SER A 79 15.95 3.52 -20.56
N ALA A 80 15.35 2.62 -21.35
CA ALA A 80 14.32 3.01 -22.33
C ALA A 80 13.04 3.44 -21.60
N GLU A 81 12.65 2.76 -20.53
CA GLU A 81 11.51 3.12 -19.69
C GLU A 81 11.77 4.44 -18.95
N LEU A 82 13.01 4.68 -18.49
CA LEU A 82 13.42 5.94 -17.90
C LEU A 82 13.27 7.11 -18.87
N ILE A 83 13.76 6.97 -20.09
CA ILE A 83 13.63 7.97 -21.14
C ILE A 83 12.15 8.22 -21.49
N ALA A 84 11.35 7.16 -21.61
CA ALA A 84 9.93 7.28 -21.88
C ALA A 84 9.17 7.99 -20.75
N TRP A 85 9.57 7.79 -19.50
CA TRP A 85 9.01 8.52 -18.35
C TRP A 85 9.39 10.01 -18.42
N ASP A 86 10.64 10.37 -18.66
CA ASP A 86 11.10 11.75 -18.82
C ASP A 86 10.35 12.48 -19.95
N GLU A 87 10.17 11.84 -21.12
CA GLU A 87 9.39 12.41 -22.22
C GLU A 87 7.92 12.67 -21.82
N ARG A 88 7.32 11.79 -21.03
CA ARG A 88 5.95 12.02 -20.52
C ARG A 88 5.91 13.21 -19.55
N ILE A 89 6.88 13.31 -18.64
CA ILE A 89 7.02 14.43 -17.71
C ILE A 89 7.11 15.75 -18.49
N ARG A 90 8.02 15.85 -19.44
CA ARG A 90 8.20 17.06 -20.29
C ARG A 90 6.92 17.45 -21.01
N LYS A 91 6.21 16.47 -21.60
CA LYS A 91 4.93 16.72 -22.26
C LYS A 91 3.86 17.25 -21.33
N TRP A 92 3.80 16.76 -20.10
CA TRP A 92 2.83 17.23 -19.10
C TRP A 92 3.19 18.62 -18.56
N LEU A 93 4.47 18.88 -18.28
CA LEU A 93 4.95 20.20 -17.87
C LEU A 93 4.69 21.27 -18.93
N ALA A 94 4.99 20.98 -20.19
CA ALA A 94 4.69 21.87 -21.31
C ALA A 94 3.20 22.19 -21.41
N LYS A 95 2.31 21.20 -21.22
CA LYS A 95 0.85 21.43 -21.17
C LYS A 95 0.42 22.30 -19.97
N ALA A 96 1.18 22.25 -18.88
CA ALA A 96 0.95 23.08 -17.70
C ALA A 96 1.56 24.49 -17.83
N GLY A 97 2.22 24.82 -18.97
CA GLY A 97 2.89 26.09 -19.19
C GLY A 97 4.25 26.23 -18.54
N ILE A 98 4.87 25.11 -18.14
CA ILE A 98 6.22 25.06 -17.57
C ILE A 98 7.17 24.66 -18.71
N GLU A 99 7.95 25.61 -19.22
CA GLU A 99 8.82 25.42 -20.39
C GLU A 99 10.25 24.98 -20.00
N ASN A 100 10.63 25.17 -18.73
CA ASN A 100 11.96 24.78 -18.26
C ASN A 100 12.09 23.25 -18.23
N ASP A 101 13.28 22.77 -18.60
CA ASP A 101 13.62 21.36 -18.47
C ASP A 101 13.56 20.93 -17.00
N PRO A 102 12.97 19.78 -16.67
CA PRO A 102 12.92 19.30 -15.31
C PRO A 102 14.31 18.91 -14.80
N GLU A 103 14.64 19.30 -13.58
CA GLU A 103 15.72 18.76 -12.81
C GLU A 103 15.21 17.66 -11.88
N TYR A 104 16.08 16.77 -11.43
CA TYR A 104 15.72 15.59 -10.64
C TYR A 104 16.47 15.55 -9.32
N CYS A 105 15.82 15.03 -8.29
CA CYS A 105 16.43 14.57 -7.06
C CYS A 105 16.40 13.05 -7.05
N CYS A 106 17.57 12.43 -7.02
CA CYS A 106 17.72 10.98 -6.92
C CYS A 106 18.03 10.57 -5.50
N GLU A 107 17.30 9.63 -4.97
CA GLU A 107 17.42 9.09 -3.62
C GLU A 107 17.63 7.57 -3.68
N LEU A 108 18.28 6.99 -2.66
CA LEU A 108 18.41 5.54 -2.56
C LEU A 108 17.07 4.92 -2.12
N LYS A 109 16.63 3.90 -2.83
CA LYS A 109 15.44 3.15 -2.49
C LYS A 109 15.75 2.08 -1.47
N ILE A 110 15.51 2.41 -0.20
CA ILE A 110 15.76 1.52 0.93
C ILE A 110 14.73 0.39 0.94
N ASP A 111 15.18 -0.84 1.13
CA ASP A 111 14.30 -2.01 1.27
C ASP A 111 13.93 -2.25 2.74
N GLY A 112 12.83 -1.66 3.18
CA GLY A 112 12.35 -1.69 4.55
C GLY A 112 10.84 -1.73 4.67
N LEU A 113 10.30 -1.09 5.71
CA LEU A 113 8.87 -0.88 5.92
C LEU A 113 8.58 0.62 5.97
N LYS A 114 7.69 1.08 5.09
CA LYS A 114 7.22 2.47 5.10
C LYS A 114 6.53 2.81 6.42
N ILE A 115 6.98 3.91 7.03
CA ILE A 115 6.45 4.46 8.28
C ILE A 115 6.01 5.91 8.09
N VAL A 116 4.99 6.31 8.85
CA VAL A 116 4.45 7.67 8.89
C VAL A 116 4.55 8.15 10.32
N LEU A 117 5.25 9.28 10.55
CA LEU A 117 5.51 9.84 11.86
C LEU A 117 4.83 11.20 11.99
N THR A 118 4.02 11.40 13.02
CA THR A 118 3.34 12.68 13.30
C THR A 118 3.94 13.34 14.52
N TYR A 119 4.24 14.64 14.37
CA TYR A 119 4.75 15.50 15.42
C TYR A 119 3.83 16.69 15.60
N GLU A 120 3.56 17.06 16.86
CA GLU A 120 2.84 18.26 17.25
C GLU A 120 3.74 19.12 18.12
N GLU A 121 3.92 20.39 17.74
CA GLU A 121 4.82 21.31 18.43
C GLU A 121 6.23 20.71 18.66
N GLY A 122 6.74 19.99 17.69
CA GLY A 122 8.03 19.31 17.73
C GLY A 122 8.06 17.99 18.50
N LYS A 123 6.97 17.56 19.15
CA LYS A 123 6.93 16.32 19.95
C LYS A 123 6.37 15.17 19.13
N PHE A 124 7.01 14.00 19.18
CA PHE A 124 6.49 12.79 18.55
C PHE A 124 5.22 12.32 19.24
N VAL A 125 4.09 12.38 18.54
CA VAL A 125 2.77 11.99 19.07
C VAL A 125 2.28 10.66 18.53
N ARG A 126 2.55 10.35 17.24
CA ARG A 126 2.04 9.13 16.63
C ARG A 126 2.96 8.59 15.55
N GLY A 127 3.03 7.25 15.47
CA GLY A 127 3.68 6.54 14.39
C GLY A 127 2.79 5.44 13.84
N ALA A 128 2.64 5.37 12.50
CA ALA A 128 1.77 4.42 11.83
C ALA A 128 2.49 3.67 10.71
N THR A 129 2.01 2.45 10.39
CA THR A 129 2.38 1.74 9.16
C THR A 129 1.60 2.32 7.98
N ARG A 130 2.09 2.11 6.74
CA ARG A 130 1.37 2.52 5.52
C ARG A 130 -0.04 1.94 5.43
N GLY A 131 -0.19 0.69 5.83
CA GLY A 131 -1.44 0.00 5.65
C GLY A 131 -1.79 -0.27 4.19
N ASP A 132 -3.05 -0.02 3.83
CA ASP A 132 -3.56 -0.06 2.46
C ASP A 132 -3.30 1.27 1.70
N GLY A 133 -2.71 2.24 2.36
CA GLY A 133 -2.48 3.59 1.86
C GLY A 133 -3.42 4.63 2.44
N GLU A 134 -4.61 4.25 2.90
CA GLU A 134 -5.56 5.13 3.60
C GLU A 134 -5.59 4.86 5.10
N ILE A 135 -5.52 3.58 5.49
CA ILE A 135 -5.59 3.13 6.89
C ILE A 135 -4.37 2.30 7.21
N GLY A 136 -3.60 2.73 8.20
CA GLY A 136 -2.47 2.03 8.78
C GLY A 136 -2.77 1.43 10.15
N GLU A 137 -1.75 0.87 10.79
CA GLU A 137 -1.77 0.39 12.17
C GLU A 137 -0.99 1.36 13.04
N ASP A 138 -1.52 1.73 14.21
CA ASP A 138 -0.79 2.50 15.21
C ASP A 138 0.31 1.65 15.83
N VAL A 139 1.55 1.98 15.49
CA VAL A 139 2.76 1.33 15.97
C VAL A 139 3.65 2.31 16.77
N THR A 140 3.04 3.33 17.34
CA THR A 140 3.73 4.42 18.05
C THR A 140 4.69 3.90 19.11
N LYS A 141 4.26 2.95 19.95
CA LYS A 141 5.11 2.36 21.01
C LYS A 141 6.34 1.67 20.43
N ASN A 142 6.21 1.05 19.25
CA ASN A 142 7.28 0.32 18.57
C ASN A 142 8.26 1.29 17.89
N LEU A 143 7.74 2.30 17.18
CA LEU A 143 8.58 3.30 16.51
C LEU A 143 9.34 4.19 17.49
N ARG A 144 8.81 4.42 18.69
CA ARG A 144 9.54 5.08 19.77
C ARG A 144 10.84 4.36 20.16
N THR A 145 10.92 3.04 19.98
CA THR A 145 12.11 2.25 20.31
C THR A 145 13.23 2.42 19.28
N ILE A 146 12.94 2.91 18.09
CA ILE A 146 13.92 3.16 17.04
C ILE A 146 14.70 4.42 17.39
N ARG A 147 16.01 4.28 17.56
CA ARG A 147 16.86 5.37 18.08
C ARG A 147 16.98 6.55 17.13
N SER A 148 16.94 6.31 15.81
CA SER A 148 16.97 7.37 14.78
C SER A 148 15.65 8.15 14.66
N VAL A 149 14.54 7.69 15.26
CA VAL A 149 13.30 8.47 15.34
C VAL A 149 13.42 9.46 16.50
N PRO A 150 13.48 10.78 16.26
CA PRO A 150 13.55 11.78 17.31
C PRO A 150 12.24 11.82 18.09
N LEU A 151 12.29 11.88 19.43
CA LEU A 151 11.10 12.10 20.26
C LEU A 151 10.77 13.60 20.37
N LEU A 152 11.75 14.44 20.12
CA LEU A 152 11.64 15.90 20.08
C LEU A 152 12.43 16.45 18.90
N LEU A 153 11.81 17.28 18.08
CA LEU A 153 12.46 17.96 16.97
C LEU A 153 13.26 19.16 17.46
N SER A 154 14.19 19.63 16.63
CA SER A 154 15.02 20.81 16.90
C SER A 154 14.21 22.13 16.93
N SER A 155 12.97 22.11 16.42
CA SER A 155 12.06 23.26 16.36
C SER A 155 10.63 22.84 16.71
N PRO A 156 9.82 23.69 17.34
CA PRO A 156 8.44 23.39 17.74
C PRO A 156 7.47 23.50 16.55
N VAL A 157 7.70 22.67 15.53
CA VAL A 157 6.86 22.61 14.33
C VAL A 157 5.90 21.42 14.42
N SER A 158 4.75 21.52 13.74
CA SER A 158 3.82 20.42 13.61
C SER A 158 3.95 19.83 12.21
N VAL A 159 4.38 18.55 12.13
CA VAL A 159 4.68 17.89 10.85
C VAL A 159 4.23 16.42 10.87
N THR A 160 3.81 15.94 9.70
CA THR A 160 3.73 14.52 9.41
C THR A 160 4.77 14.20 8.35
N VAL A 161 5.64 13.25 8.64
CA VAL A 161 6.74 12.86 7.76
C VAL A 161 6.66 11.39 7.39
N VAL A 162 7.22 11.06 6.25
CA VAL A 162 7.24 9.71 5.70
C VAL A 162 8.69 9.23 5.61
N GLY A 163 8.89 7.96 5.95
CA GLY A 163 10.20 7.34 5.91
C GLY A 163 10.15 5.83 5.72
N GLU A 164 11.32 5.23 5.76
CA GLU A 164 11.49 3.78 5.71
C GLU A 164 12.21 3.32 6.97
N ALA A 165 11.59 2.41 7.72
CA ALA A 165 12.27 1.70 8.80
C ALA A 165 12.92 0.43 8.21
N TRP A 166 14.18 0.21 8.54
CA TRP A 166 15.00 -0.85 7.97
C TRP A 166 15.78 -1.61 9.02
N LEU A 167 16.31 -2.77 8.65
CA LEU A 167 17.08 -3.65 9.51
C LEU A 167 18.43 -3.99 8.84
N PRO A 168 19.57 -3.87 9.56
CA PRO A 168 20.86 -4.33 9.03
C PRO A 168 20.87 -5.84 8.76
N GLU A 169 21.61 -6.26 7.71
CA GLU A 169 21.76 -7.69 7.36
C GLU A 169 22.34 -8.51 8.51
N ALA A 170 23.35 -7.97 9.22
CA ALA A 170 23.94 -8.61 10.39
C ALA A 170 22.90 -8.85 11.52
N GLU A 171 21.96 -7.93 11.67
CA GLU A 171 20.90 -8.07 12.66
C GLU A 171 19.85 -9.11 12.25
N LEU A 172 19.53 -9.21 10.94
CA LEU A 172 18.71 -10.28 10.40
C LEU A 172 19.30 -11.66 10.73
N GLN A 173 20.60 -11.83 10.53
CA GLN A 173 21.31 -13.07 10.84
C GLN A 173 21.19 -13.40 12.33
N ARG A 174 21.46 -12.43 13.22
CA ARG A 174 21.33 -12.58 14.67
C ARG A 174 19.91 -12.98 15.10
N ILE A 175 18.89 -12.37 14.52
CA ILE A 175 17.49 -12.68 14.80
C ILE A 175 17.17 -14.10 14.33
N ASN A 176 17.59 -14.48 13.13
CA ASN A 176 17.31 -15.78 12.55
C ASN A 176 18.01 -16.93 13.30
N GLU A 177 19.22 -16.71 13.82
CA GLU A 177 19.90 -17.66 14.72
C GLU A 177 19.05 -17.93 15.97
N LYS A 178 18.57 -16.87 16.64
CA LYS A 178 17.69 -16.99 17.79
C LYS A 178 16.40 -17.75 17.46
N ARG A 179 15.73 -17.38 16.36
CA ARG A 179 14.48 -18.02 15.92
C ARG A 179 14.68 -19.51 15.64
N THR A 180 15.80 -19.88 15.03
CA THR A 180 16.15 -21.28 14.79
C THR A 180 16.31 -22.07 16.10
N VAL A 181 16.97 -21.47 17.10
CA VAL A 181 17.13 -22.09 18.41
C VAL A 181 15.79 -22.28 19.15
N THR A 182 14.86 -21.33 18.98
CA THR A 182 13.51 -21.41 19.59
C THR A 182 12.51 -22.22 18.76
N GLY A 183 12.92 -22.78 17.61
CA GLY A 183 12.05 -23.56 16.72
C GLY A 183 11.09 -22.71 15.88
N GLU A 184 11.32 -21.40 15.81
CA GLU A 184 10.54 -20.49 14.98
C GLU A 184 11.11 -20.42 13.55
N ALA A 185 10.25 -20.22 12.56
CA ALA A 185 10.70 -20.04 11.18
C ALA A 185 11.53 -18.73 11.03
N PRO A 186 12.71 -18.79 10.37
CA PRO A 186 13.52 -17.61 10.14
C PRO A 186 12.81 -16.60 9.22
N PHE A 187 13.12 -15.31 9.36
CA PHE A 187 12.68 -14.30 8.39
C PHE A 187 13.36 -14.50 7.05
N ALA A 188 12.61 -14.30 5.97
CA ALA A 188 13.10 -14.51 4.62
C ALA A 188 14.11 -13.45 4.15
N ASN A 189 13.93 -12.18 4.55
CA ASN A 189 14.77 -11.05 4.19
C ASN A 189 14.65 -9.92 5.21
N VAL A 190 15.48 -8.86 5.04
CA VAL A 190 15.52 -7.70 5.94
C VAL A 190 14.20 -6.93 5.98
N ARG A 191 13.48 -6.83 4.85
CA ARG A 191 12.17 -6.18 4.78
C ARG A 191 11.13 -6.91 5.64
N ASN A 192 11.02 -8.23 5.50
CA ASN A 192 10.11 -9.05 6.30
C ASN A 192 10.48 -9.02 7.78
N ALA A 193 11.78 -8.98 8.11
CA ALA A 193 12.26 -8.86 9.47
C ALA A 193 11.94 -7.49 10.07
N ALA A 194 12.11 -6.40 9.31
CA ALA A 194 11.73 -5.05 9.73
C ALA A 194 10.22 -4.95 9.98
N ALA A 195 9.41 -5.39 9.02
CA ALA A 195 7.94 -5.40 9.14
C ALA A 195 7.47 -6.25 10.33
N GLY A 196 7.99 -7.49 10.47
CA GLY A 196 7.67 -8.37 11.59
C GLY A 196 8.20 -7.87 12.93
N SER A 197 9.18 -6.97 12.94
CA SER A 197 9.70 -6.34 14.15
C SER A 197 8.86 -5.15 14.59
N ILE A 198 8.41 -4.32 13.66
CA ILE A 198 7.57 -3.16 13.96
C ILE A 198 6.15 -3.60 14.37
N ARG A 199 5.66 -4.72 13.86
CA ARG A 199 4.33 -5.27 14.19
C ARG A 199 4.37 -6.27 15.35
N GLN A 200 5.21 -6.02 16.38
CA GLN A 200 5.20 -6.77 17.62
C GLN A 200 4.26 -6.11 18.64
N LEU A 201 3.40 -6.90 19.27
CA LEU A 201 2.50 -6.39 20.32
C LEU A 201 3.27 -5.94 21.56
N ASP A 202 4.42 -6.53 21.85
CA ASP A 202 5.36 -6.09 22.89
C ASP A 202 6.49 -5.26 22.26
N SER A 203 6.51 -3.97 22.56
CA SER A 203 7.55 -3.04 22.08
C SER A 203 8.97 -3.36 22.57
N LYS A 204 9.12 -4.14 23.67
CA LYS A 204 10.42 -4.61 24.14
C LYS A 204 11.07 -5.56 23.14
N VAL A 205 10.26 -6.35 22.42
CA VAL A 205 10.75 -7.21 21.33
C VAL A 205 11.29 -6.35 20.18
N THR A 206 10.55 -5.30 19.80
CA THR A 206 11.00 -4.33 18.76
C THR A 206 12.31 -3.67 19.20
N ALA A 207 12.40 -3.17 20.41
CA ALA A 207 13.61 -2.54 20.98
C ALA A 207 14.85 -3.44 20.91
N SER A 208 14.67 -4.76 21.08
CA SER A 208 15.77 -5.73 21.02
C SER A 208 16.32 -5.99 19.62
N ARG A 209 15.66 -5.50 18.57
CA ARG A 209 15.95 -5.82 17.16
C ARG A 209 16.66 -4.71 16.39
N ARG A 210 17.23 -3.72 17.04
CA ARG A 210 18.13 -2.68 16.48
C ARG A 210 17.71 -2.15 15.10
N LEU A 211 16.43 -1.81 14.94
CA LEU A 211 15.92 -1.14 13.74
C LEU A 211 16.50 0.26 13.62
N ASP A 212 16.60 0.73 12.39
CA ASP A 212 16.94 2.12 12.06
C ASP A 212 15.93 2.69 11.05
N SER A 213 15.99 3.99 10.74
CA SER A 213 15.06 4.64 9.83
C SER A 213 15.70 5.77 9.06
N PHE A 214 15.25 5.96 7.81
CA PHE A 214 15.49 7.17 7.03
C PHE A 214 14.17 7.86 6.72
N ILE A 215 14.13 9.18 6.88
CA ILE A 215 12.98 10.02 6.54
C ILE A 215 13.27 10.74 5.23
N TYR A 216 12.29 10.78 4.30
CA TYR A 216 12.52 11.23 2.94
C TYR A 216 11.40 12.10 2.35
N ASP A 217 10.34 12.37 3.09
CA ASP A 217 9.21 13.16 2.57
C ASP A 217 8.40 13.82 3.68
N PHE A 218 7.78 14.96 3.41
CA PHE A 218 6.74 15.54 4.23
C PHE A 218 5.35 15.20 3.65
N ASP A 219 4.46 14.74 4.51
CA ASP A 219 3.05 14.57 4.21
C ASP A 219 2.23 15.82 4.62
N PHE A 220 2.65 16.45 5.72
CA PHE A 220 2.06 17.69 6.24
C PHE A 220 3.12 18.52 6.96
N VAL A 221 3.04 19.83 6.81
CA VAL A 221 3.93 20.81 7.47
C VAL A 221 3.15 22.02 7.94
N SER A 222 3.41 22.45 9.17
CA SER A 222 2.94 23.69 9.74
C SER A 222 4.01 24.31 10.66
N GLY A 223 4.22 25.62 10.55
CA GLY A 223 5.18 26.33 11.39
C GLY A 223 6.57 26.50 10.78
N VAL A 224 6.77 26.07 9.53
CA VAL A 224 8.01 26.31 8.75
C VAL A 224 7.66 26.41 7.27
N ASP A 225 8.39 27.24 6.54
CA ASP A 225 8.23 27.38 5.09
C ASP A 225 8.84 26.15 4.37
N MET A 226 8.07 25.62 3.41
CA MET A 226 8.52 24.50 2.61
C MET A 226 9.52 24.97 1.56
N PRO A 227 10.66 24.26 1.38
CA PRO A 227 11.59 24.54 0.32
C PRO A 227 11.00 24.40 -1.08
N GLU A 228 11.57 25.09 -2.05
CA GLU A 228 11.12 25.08 -3.45
C GLU A 228 11.52 23.79 -4.20
N THR A 229 12.40 22.96 -3.60
CA THR A 229 12.97 21.77 -4.23
C THR A 229 12.94 20.56 -3.32
N GLN A 230 12.89 19.36 -3.90
CA GLN A 230 13.00 18.09 -3.17
C GLN A 230 14.31 17.98 -2.39
N GLY A 231 15.43 18.38 -2.99
CA GLY A 231 16.70 18.39 -2.28
C GLY A 231 16.71 19.33 -1.07
N GLY A 232 16.07 20.50 -1.19
CA GLY A 232 15.89 21.41 -0.06
C GLY A 232 14.98 20.83 1.03
N GLU A 233 13.99 20.05 0.65
CA GLU A 233 13.11 19.33 1.58
C GLU A 233 13.89 18.31 2.41
N LEU A 234 14.76 17.51 1.81
CA LEU A 234 15.65 16.58 2.51
C LEU A 234 16.60 17.31 3.48
N GLU A 235 17.12 18.47 3.08
CA GLU A 235 17.94 19.30 3.96
C GLU A 235 17.13 19.86 5.15
N LEU A 236 15.87 20.26 4.94
CA LEU A 236 14.99 20.72 6.01
C LEU A 236 14.68 19.60 7.01
N LEU A 237 14.38 18.38 6.51
CA LEU A 237 14.18 17.20 7.36
C LEU A 237 15.40 16.96 8.25
N SER A 238 16.62 17.04 7.69
CA SER A 238 17.85 16.88 8.45
C SER A 238 18.01 17.99 9.51
N LYS A 239 17.71 19.25 9.19
CA LYS A 239 17.76 20.38 10.13
C LYS A 239 16.76 20.24 11.28
N LEU A 240 15.61 19.60 11.04
CA LEU A 240 14.62 19.31 12.08
C LEU A 240 15.04 18.16 13.00
N GLY A 241 16.13 17.43 12.68
CA GLY A 241 16.71 16.36 13.49
C GLY A 241 16.33 14.96 13.03
N PHE A 242 15.73 14.81 11.85
CA PHE A 242 15.48 13.51 11.24
C PHE A 242 16.74 12.91 10.63
N ASN A 243 16.84 11.59 10.69
CA ASN A 243 17.88 10.86 9.96
C ASN A 243 17.48 10.77 8.48
N VAL A 244 18.18 11.51 7.62
CA VAL A 244 17.99 11.51 6.16
C VAL A 244 19.16 10.76 5.53
N ASN A 245 18.89 9.91 4.53
CA ASN A 245 19.99 9.25 3.82
C ASN A 245 20.87 10.30 3.12
N PRO A 246 22.18 10.38 3.44
CA PRO A 246 23.04 11.44 2.93
C PRO A 246 23.41 11.28 1.44
N ASN A 247 23.06 10.14 0.85
CA ASN A 247 23.47 9.78 -0.51
C ASN A 247 22.49 10.25 -1.59
N PHE A 248 21.61 11.21 -1.31
CA PHE A 248 20.79 11.80 -2.37
C PHE A 248 21.62 12.72 -3.26
N ARG A 249 21.18 12.91 -4.52
CA ARG A 249 21.87 13.74 -5.51
C ARG A 249 20.87 14.51 -6.36
N ARG A 250 21.14 15.79 -6.59
CA ARG A 250 20.48 16.58 -7.61
C ARG A 250 21.10 16.28 -8.97
N CYS A 251 20.29 15.98 -9.95
CA CYS A 251 20.64 15.62 -11.30
C CYS A 251 19.97 16.61 -12.26
N THR A 252 20.73 17.26 -13.12
CA THR A 252 20.20 18.25 -14.06
C THR A 252 19.75 17.62 -15.36
N THR A 253 20.18 16.38 -15.64
CA THR A 253 19.84 15.65 -16.86
C THR A 253 19.47 14.19 -16.55
N ILE A 254 18.78 13.55 -17.50
CA ILE A 254 18.51 12.10 -17.43
C ILE A 254 19.81 11.27 -17.47
N ALA A 255 20.86 11.78 -18.15
CA ALA A 255 22.16 11.12 -18.15
C ALA A 255 22.82 11.11 -16.76
N ASP A 256 22.65 12.18 -15.97
CA ASP A 256 23.11 12.22 -14.57
C ASP A 256 22.35 11.23 -13.70
N VAL A 257 21.05 11.08 -13.95
CA VAL A 257 20.20 10.07 -13.27
C VAL A 257 20.69 8.66 -13.55
N GLU A 258 20.97 8.34 -14.83
CA GLU A 258 21.51 7.04 -15.23
C GLU A 258 22.88 6.79 -14.61
N ALA A 259 23.76 7.81 -14.58
CA ALA A 259 25.06 7.70 -13.93
C ALA A 259 24.94 7.43 -12.42
N TYR A 260 24.00 8.06 -11.74
CA TYR A 260 23.70 7.79 -10.33
C TYR A 260 23.20 6.35 -10.12
N TYR A 261 22.30 5.88 -10.97
CA TYR A 261 21.78 4.51 -10.93
C TYR A 261 22.90 3.47 -11.08
N LEU A 262 23.75 3.62 -12.09
CA LEU A 262 24.88 2.71 -12.34
C LEU A 262 25.89 2.71 -11.18
N GLU A 263 26.19 3.89 -10.64
CA GLU A 263 27.09 4.04 -9.49
C GLU A 263 26.59 3.24 -8.28
N TRP A 264 25.30 3.41 -7.92
CA TRP A 264 24.74 2.74 -6.76
C TRP A 264 24.42 1.26 -7.01
N GLY A 265 24.14 0.87 -8.24
CA GLY A 265 24.07 -0.53 -8.64
C GLY A 265 25.36 -1.30 -8.32
N ALA A 266 26.52 -0.66 -8.49
CA ALA A 266 27.82 -1.26 -8.15
C ALA A 266 28.14 -1.19 -6.63
N LYS A 267 27.72 -0.13 -5.94
CA LYS A 267 28.06 0.10 -4.52
C LYS A 267 27.09 -0.55 -3.52
N ARG A 268 25.91 -0.97 -3.94
CA ARG A 268 24.81 -1.41 -3.06
C ARG A 268 25.16 -2.50 -2.05
N HIS A 269 26.07 -3.41 -2.40
CA HIS A 269 26.46 -4.54 -1.55
C HIS A 269 27.39 -4.17 -0.38
N GLY A 270 27.87 -2.94 -0.32
CA GLY A 270 28.75 -2.45 0.75
C GLY A 270 28.05 -1.64 1.84
N LEU A 271 26.71 -1.52 1.77
CA LEU A 271 25.92 -0.73 2.69
C LEU A 271 25.39 -1.58 3.86
N PRO A 272 25.13 -0.97 5.02
CA PRO A 272 24.52 -1.68 6.15
C PRO A 272 23.02 -1.96 5.96
N TYR A 273 22.40 -1.39 4.94
CA TYR A 273 20.99 -1.54 4.56
C TYR A 273 20.85 -2.04 3.13
N ALA A 274 19.78 -2.77 2.86
CA ALA A 274 19.47 -3.26 1.53
C ALA A 274 18.85 -2.18 0.63
N LEU A 275 19.18 -2.25 -0.66
CA LEU A 275 18.64 -1.39 -1.71
C LEU A 275 18.01 -2.24 -2.81
N ASP A 276 16.81 -1.84 -3.25
CA ASP A 276 16.14 -2.46 -4.40
C ASP A 276 16.13 -1.58 -5.66
N GLY A 277 16.66 -0.35 -5.56
CA GLY A 277 16.74 0.60 -6.66
C GLY A 277 17.10 2.00 -6.21
N ILE A 278 16.73 2.97 -7.01
CA ILE A 278 16.73 4.40 -6.68
C ILE A 278 15.31 4.96 -6.85
N VAL A 279 15.01 6.05 -6.17
CA VAL A 279 13.79 6.85 -6.40
C VAL A 279 14.23 8.13 -7.09
N ILE A 280 13.56 8.45 -8.20
CA ILE A 280 13.78 9.65 -8.97
C ILE A 280 12.56 10.54 -8.78
N LYS A 281 12.75 11.76 -8.29
CA LYS A 281 11.69 12.75 -8.13
C LYS A 281 12.06 13.99 -8.96
N VAL A 282 11.07 14.64 -9.60
CA VAL A 282 11.27 15.97 -10.17
C VAL A 282 11.62 16.92 -9.03
N ASP A 283 12.76 17.65 -9.10
CA ASP A 283 13.27 18.41 -7.96
C ASP A 283 12.43 19.66 -7.64
N GLY A 284 11.90 20.33 -8.66
CA GLY A 284 11.13 21.56 -8.49
C GLY A 284 9.71 21.30 -7.98
N ARG A 285 9.33 21.89 -6.85
CA ARG A 285 8.03 21.69 -6.20
C ARG A 285 6.85 22.16 -7.04
N ILE A 286 6.98 23.31 -7.72
CA ILE A 286 5.94 23.81 -8.64
C ILE A 286 5.68 22.80 -9.77
N ALA A 287 6.74 22.17 -10.27
CA ALA A 287 6.63 21.13 -11.29
C ALA A 287 5.97 19.85 -10.73
N GLN A 288 6.30 19.44 -9.50
CA GLN A 288 5.65 18.31 -8.82
C GLN A 288 4.14 18.55 -8.65
N GLU A 289 3.75 19.73 -8.22
CA GLU A 289 2.35 20.11 -8.05
C GLU A 289 1.58 20.13 -9.38
N ALA A 290 2.22 20.64 -10.45
CA ALA A 290 1.63 20.64 -11.80
C ALA A 290 1.43 19.22 -12.37
N LEU A 291 2.36 18.31 -12.09
CA LEU A 291 2.28 16.90 -12.48
C LEU A 291 1.23 16.12 -11.70
N GLY A 292 1.14 16.36 -10.39
CA GLY A 292 0.15 15.75 -9.50
C GLY A 292 0.29 14.23 -9.40
N TYR A 293 -0.85 13.57 -9.16
CA TYR A 293 -0.93 12.14 -8.85
C TYR A 293 -1.82 11.39 -9.84
N THR A 294 -1.61 10.09 -9.94
CA THR A 294 -2.59 9.12 -10.45
C THR A 294 -3.39 8.56 -9.27
N ALA A 295 -4.30 7.62 -9.50
CA ALA A 295 -4.98 6.90 -8.40
C ALA A 295 -4.02 6.07 -7.53
N LYS A 296 -2.80 5.78 -7.98
CA LYS A 296 -1.86 4.85 -7.32
C LYS A 296 -0.51 5.44 -6.97
N ALA A 297 -0.06 6.44 -7.73
CA ALA A 297 1.31 6.94 -7.65
C ALA A 297 1.41 8.43 -7.99
N PRO A 298 2.43 9.15 -7.47
CA PRO A 298 2.77 10.47 -7.95
C PRO A 298 3.32 10.37 -9.39
N ARG A 299 2.91 11.30 -10.28
CA ARG A 299 3.46 11.34 -11.65
C ARG A 299 4.87 11.88 -11.70
N PHE A 300 5.23 12.71 -10.72
CA PHE A 300 6.53 13.37 -10.62
C PHE A 300 7.65 12.49 -10.03
N ALA A 301 7.32 11.27 -9.62
CA ALA A 301 8.30 10.36 -9.02
C ALA A 301 8.15 8.95 -9.60
N ILE A 302 9.29 8.25 -9.70
CA ILE A 302 9.35 6.87 -10.19
C ILE A 302 10.48 6.11 -9.49
N ALA A 303 10.28 4.80 -9.32
CA ALA A 303 11.30 3.93 -8.76
C ALA A 303 12.05 3.19 -9.88
N TYR A 304 13.36 3.40 -10.00
CA TYR A 304 14.21 2.71 -10.95
C TYR A 304 14.88 1.54 -10.25
N LYS A 305 14.38 0.34 -10.53
CA LYS A 305 14.79 -0.89 -9.85
C LYS A 305 16.12 -1.40 -10.37
N PHE A 306 16.99 -1.86 -9.47
CA PHE A 306 18.19 -2.58 -9.88
C PHE A 306 17.83 -3.92 -10.53
N PRO A 307 18.69 -4.44 -11.43
CA PRO A 307 18.48 -5.75 -12.01
C PRO A 307 18.28 -6.80 -10.93
N ALA A 308 17.26 -7.62 -11.11
CA ALA A 308 16.95 -8.71 -10.19
C ALA A 308 18.10 -9.71 -10.17
N GLU A 309 18.44 -10.21 -8.99
CA GLU A 309 19.42 -11.29 -8.85
C GLU A 309 18.88 -12.56 -9.48
N GLU A 310 19.71 -13.23 -10.26
CA GLU A 310 19.41 -14.55 -10.86
C GLU A 310 20.11 -15.67 -10.11
N ALA A 311 19.47 -16.83 -10.05
CA ALA A 311 20.07 -18.05 -9.53
C ALA A 311 19.64 -19.25 -10.36
N THR A 312 20.48 -20.31 -10.34
CA THR A 312 20.15 -21.58 -10.98
C THR A 312 19.59 -22.57 -9.97
N THR A 313 18.55 -23.32 -10.38
CA THR A 313 17.96 -24.39 -9.60
C THR A 313 17.37 -25.47 -10.50
N VAL A 314 16.79 -26.52 -9.92
CA VAL A 314 16.18 -27.64 -10.64
C VAL A 314 14.68 -27.64 -10.41
N VAL A 315 13.90 -27.86 -11.47
CA VAL A 315 12.46 -28.09 -11.41
C VAL A 315 12.22 -29.52 -10.93
N GLU A 316 11.79 -29.68 -9.69
CA GLU A 316 11.53 -30.97 -9.09
C GLU A 316 10.16 -31.52 -9.48
N ASP A 317 9.15 -30.61 -9.60
CA ASP A 317 7.80 -30.95 -10.05
C ASP A 317 7.09 -29.70 -10.60
N ILE A 318 5.94 -29.91 -11.28
CA ILE A 318 5.03 -28.86 -11.71
C ILE A 318 3.63 -29.23 -11.23
N ALA A 319 3.07 -28.43 -10.32
CA ALA A 319 1.73 -28.60 -9.79
C ALA A 319 0.76 -27.55 -10.34
N ILE A 320 -0.53 -27.87 -10.33
CA ILE A 320 -1.59 -26.93 -10.70
C ILE A 320 -2.21 -26.32 -9.45
N GLN A 321 -2.23 -25.00 -9.38
CA GLN A 321 -3.05 -24.25 -8.43
C GLN A 321 -4.34 -23.80 -9.10
N VAL A 322 -5.45 -23.80 -8.34
CA VAL A 322 -6.75 -23.35 -8.83
C VAL A 322 -7.10 -22.06 -8.09
N GLY A 323 -7.13 -20.95 -8.82
CA GLY A 323 -7.44 -19.64 -8.24
C GLY A 323 -8.95 -19.38 -8.08
N ARG A 324 -9.30 -18.27 -7.44
CA ARG A 324 -10.67 -17.85 -7.09
C ARG A 324 -11.65 -17.77 -8.29
N THR A 325 -11.15 -17.53 -9.48
CA THR A 325 -11.97 -17.50 -10.71
C THR A 325 -12.02 -18.86 -11.40
N GLY A 326 -11.46 -19.90 -10.78
CA GLY A 326 -11.35 -21.24 -11.35
C GLY A 326 -10.15 -21.41 -12.28
N VAL A 327 -9.30 -20.40 -12.49
CA VAL A 327 -8.13 -20.48 -13.37
C VAL A 327 -7.14 -21.51 -12.86
N LEU A 328 -6.69 -22.39 -13.74
CA LEU A 328 -5.66 -23.39 -13.47
C LEU A 328 -4.28 -22.81 -13.81
N THR A 329 -3.50 -22.50 -12.78
CA THR A 329 -2.17 -21.89 -12.94
C THR A 329 -1.08 -22.94 -12.62
N PRO A 330 -0.19 -23.26 -13.58
CA PRO A 330 0.93 -24.14 -13.31
C PRO A 330 2.00 -23.43 -12.49
N VAL A 331 2.52 -24.13 -11.47
CA VAL A 331 3.57 -23.64 -10.56
C VAL A 331 4.68 -24.67 -10.51
N ALA A 332 5.89 -24.25 -10.83
CA ALA A 332 7.08 -25.07 -10.68
C ALA A 332 7.48 -25.19 -9.21
N HIS A 333 7.62 -26.41 -8.72
CA HIS A 333 8.29 -26.72 -7.47
C HIS A 333 9.78 -26.86 -7.75
N LEU A 334 10.58 -26.08 -7.06
CA LEU A 334 12.01 -25.92 -7.30
C LEU A 334 12.81 -26.46 -6.13
N ARG A 335 13.97 -27.02 -6.42
CA ARG A 335 14.96 -27.25 -5.37
C ARG A 335 15.26 -25.91 -4.70
N PRO A 336 15.13 -25.81 -3.36
CA PRO A 336 15.29 -24.55 -2.66
C PRO A 336 16.62 -23.86 -2.97
N VAL A 337 16.59 -22.61 -3.41
CA VAL A 337 17.76 -21.81 -3.74
C VAL A 337 17.60 -20.38 -3.22
N ARG A 338 18.70 -19.76 -2.82
CA ARG A 338 18.69 -18.35 -2.41
C ARG A 338 18.72 -17.41 -3.60
N VAL A 339 17.80 -16.44 -3.62
CA VAL A 339 17.70 -15.38 -4.63
C VAL A 339 17.29 -14.09 -3.92
N ALA A 340 18.05 -13.02 -4.09
CA ALA A 340 17.78 -11.72 -3.47
C ALA A 340 17.38 -11.85 -1.98
N GLY A 341 18.27 -12.45 -1.19
CA GLY A 341 18.14 -12.60 0.27
C GLY A 341 17.05 -13.57 0.76
N SER A 342 16.27 -14.21 -0.12
CA SER A 342 15.24 -15.20 0.29
C SER A 342 15.43 -16.56 -0.35
N VAL A 343 14.89 -17.61 0.31
CA VAL A 343 14.87 -18.96 -0.24
C VAL A 343 13.63 -19.12 -1.11
N VAL A 344 13.85 -19.41 -2.39
CA VAL A 344 12.81 -19.67 -3.39
C VAL A 344 12.71 -21.16 -3.62
N SER A 345 11.50 -21.73 -3.45
CA SER A 345 11.17 -23.13 -3.69
C SER A 345 9.98 -23.29 -4.65
N ARG A 346 9.37 -22.21 -5.11
CA ARG A 346 8.28 -22.23 -6.09
C ARG A 346 8.38 -21.02 -7.00
N ALA A 347 8.05 -21.21 -8.29
CA ALA A 347 7.95 -20.13 -9.28
C ALA A 347 6.71 -20.32 -10.14
N THR A 348 6.03 -19.24 -10.48
CA THR A 348 4.88 -19.31 -11.39
C THR A 348 5.34 -19.61 -12.83
N LEU A 349 4.54 -20.43 -13.52
CA LEU A 349 4.68 -20.68 -14.95
C LEU A 349 3.52 -20.04 -15.74
N HIS A 350 2.71 -19.22 -15.07
CA HIS A 350 1.58 -18.44 -15.59
C HIS A 350 0.53 -19.29 -16.35
N ASN A 351 0.88 -19.95 -17.45
CA ASN A 351 -0.02 -20.75 -18.29
C ASN A 351 0.73 -21.76 -19.16
N ALA A 352 0.00 -22.55 -19.94
CA ALA A 352 0.57 -23.55 -20.86
C ALA A 352 1.48 -22.96 -21.94
N ASP A 353 1.15 -21.75 -22.43
CA ASP A 353 1.91 -21.10 -23.48
C ASP A 353 3.30 -20.69 -22.98
N GLU A 354 3.39 -20.27 -21.73
CA GLU A 354 4.66 -19.92 -21.09
C GLU A 354 5.54 -21.15 -20.87
N ILE A 355 4.96 -22.29 -20.46
CA ILE A 355 5.69 -23.56 -20.37
C ILE A 355 6.26 -23.95 -21.73
N ALA A 356 5.46 -23.83 -22.78
CA ALA A 356 5.89 -24.14 -24.16
C ALA A 356 6.97 -23.15 -24.65
N ARG A 357 6.82 -21.85 -24.36
CA ARG A 357 7.80 -20.82 -24.72
C ARG A 357 9.17 -21.05 -24.08
N LEU A 358 9.17 -21.44 -22.78
CA LEU A 358 10.38 -21.72 -22.02
C LEU A 358 10.92 -23.14 -22.28
N ASP A 359 10.15 -24.03 -22.90
CA ASP A 359 10.41 -25.48 -23.03
C ASP A 359 10.80 -26.11 -21.69
N VAL A 360 10.07 -25.73 -20.61
CA VAL A 360 10.36 -26.22 -19.25
C VAL A 360 9.83 -27.63 -19.07
N ARG A 361 10.69 -28.52 -18.54
CA ARG A 361 10.37 -29.90 -18.19
C ARG A 361 10.67 -30.18 -16.71
N ILE A 362 9.97 -31.11 -16.13
CA ILE A 362 10.30 -31.61 -14.80
C ILE A 362 11.66 -32.32 -14.88
N GLY A 363 12.60 -31.92 -14.02
CA GLY A 363 14.00 -32.33 -14.02
C GLY A 363 14.95 -31.31 -14.65
N ASP A 364 14.47 -30.28 -15.33
CA ASP A 364 15.31 -29.27 -15.94
C ASP A 364 16.07 -28.42 -14.91
N THR A 365 17.28 -28.07 -15.26
CA THR A 365 17.97 -26.92 -14.62
C THR A 365 17.46 -25.62 -15.26
N VAL A 366 17.02 -24.69 -14.41
CA VAL A 366 16.44 -23.40 -14.82
C VAL A 366 17.14 -22.24 -14.15
N ILE A 367 17.12 -21.08 -14.79
CA ILE A 367 17.49 -19.80 -14.20
C ILE A 367 16.24 -19.13 -13.74
N ILE A 368 16.24 -18.71 -12.48
CA ILE A 368 15.12 -18.00 -11.85
C ILE A 368 15.55 -16.62 -11.39
N ARG A 369 14.60 -15.71 -11.33
CA ARG A 369 14.72 -14.39 -10.69
C ARG A 369 13.44 -14.07 -9.93
N LYS A 370 13.45 -12.98 -9.18
CA LYS A 370 12.23 -12.38 -8.61
C LYS A 370 11.82 -11.19 -9.45
N ALA A 371 10.69 -11.28 -10.12
CA ALA A 371 10.09 -10.13 -10.79
C ALA A 371 9.69 -9.08 -9.75
N GLY A 372 10.21 -7.85 -9.90
CA GLY A 372 9.97 -6.75 -8.96
C GLY A 372 10.41 -7.06 -7.52
N ASP A 373 11.42 -7.90 -7.33
CA ASP A 373 11.90 -8.41 -6.04
C ASP A 373 10.87 -9.17 -5.18
N VAL A 374 9.72 -9.52 -5.75
CA VAL A 374 8.60 -10.16 -5.03
C VAL A 374 8.26 -11.53 -5.57
N ILE A 375 7.95 -11.65 -6.87
CA ILE A 375 7.37 -12.86 -7.46
C ILE A 375 8.46 -13.68 -8.16
N PRO A 376 8.75 -14.93 -7.70
CA PRO A 376 9.69 -15.80 -8.39
C PRO A 376 9.15 -16.26 -9.75
N GLU A 377 9.97 -16.13 -10.78
CA GLU A 377 9.67 -16.59 -12.15
C GLU A 377 10.86 -17.32 -12.76
N ILE A 378 10.59 -18.22 -13.71
CA ILE A 378 11.61 -18.88 -14.51
C ILE A 378 11.94 -17.99 -15.70
N VAL A 379 13.21 -17.56 -15.80
CA VAL A 379 13.69 -16.70 -16.90
C VAL A 379 13.95 -17.53 -18.15
N ARG A 380 14.65 -18.69 -17.99
CA ARG A 380 14.99 -19.60 -19.06
C ARG A 380 15.41 -20.98 -18.56
N THR A 381 15.28 -21.95 -19.42
CA THR A 381 15.77 -23.31 -19.22
C THR A 381 17.23 -23.43 -19.69
N VAL A 382 18.06 -24.20 -18.98
CA VAL A 382 19.44 -24.52 -19.36
C VAL A 382 19.45 -25.86 -20.08
N ALA A 383 18.92 -25.90 -21.31
CA ALA A 383 18.70 -27.13 -22.07
C ALA A 383 19.96 -27.97 -22.28
N ASN A 384 21.16 -27.37 -22.31
CA ASN A 384 22.43 -28.05 -22.46
C ASN A 384 22.79 -28.96 -21.26
N LEU A 385 22.09 -28.83 -20.13
CA LEU A 385 22.27 -29.68 -18.94
C LEU A 385 21.30 -30.87 -18.91
N ARG A 386 20.42 -31.01 -19.91
CA ARG A 386 19.51 -32.17 -20.02
C ARG A 386 20.28 -33.44 -20.26
N ASN A 387 19.88 -34.50 -19.57
CA ASN A 387 20.49 -35.84 -19.66
C ASN A 387 19.52 -36.90 -20.21
N GLY A 388 18.30 -36.49 -20.61
CA GLY A 388 17.27 -37.37 -21.18
C GLY A 388 16.31 -37.99 -20.16
N THR A 389 16.42 -37.60 -18.88
CA THR A 389 15.47 -38.05 -17.82
C THR A 389 14.34 -37.03 -17.57
N GLU A 390 14.41 -35.90 -18.24
CA GLU A 390 13.43 -34.81 -18.08
C GLU A 390 12.07 -35.21 -18.65
N ARG A 391 11.02 -34.88 -17.90
CA ARG A 391 9.65 -35.25 -18.26
C ARG A 391 8.87 -34.00 -18.72
N LEU A 392 8.18 -34.13 -19.86
CA LEU A 392 7.25 -33.11 -20.32
C LEU A 392 6.08 -33.01 -19.33
N PHE A 393 5.67 -31.79 -19.07
CA PHE A 393 4.44 -31.47 -18.32
C PHE A 393 3.32 -31.22 -19.32
N SER A 394 2.14 -31.72 -19.04
CA SER A 394 0.89 -31.38 -19.75
C SER A 394 -0.16 -30.88 -18.80
N MET A 395 -0.91 -29.87 -19.21
CA MET A 395 -2.06 -29.39 -18.44
C MET A 395 -3.10 -30.50 -18.31
N PRO A 396 -3.78 -30.63 -17.17
CA PRO A 396 -4.78 -31.66 -16.94
C PRO A 396 -6.07 -31.40 -17.74
N ASP A 397 -6.75 -32.49 -18.15
CA ASP A 397 -8.04 -32.43 -18.84
C ASP A 397 -9.23 -32.27 -17.89
N SER A 398 -9.00 -32.37 -16.58
CA SER A 398 -9.99 -32.14 -15.51
C SER A 398 -9.36 -31.41 -14.35
N CYS A 399 -10.18 -30.75 -13.55
CA CYS A 399 -9.69 -30.01 -12.37
C CYS A 399 -9.03 -30.98 -11.37
N PRO A 400 -7.79 -30.78 -10.96
CA PRO A 400 -7.08 -31.69 -10.05
C PRO A 400 -7.68 -31.71 -8.63
N ILE A 401 -8.46 -30.71 -8.26
CA ILE A 401 -9.06 -30.60 -6.91
C ILE A 401 -10.44 -31.27 -6.83
N CYS A 402 -11.32 -31.00 -7.80
CA CYS A 402 -12.69 -31.50 -7.74
C CYS A 402 -13.04 -32.51 -8.84
N GLY A 403 -12.14 -32.85 -9.76
CA GLY A 403 -12.38 -33.75 -10.90
C GLY A 403 -13.33 -33.18 -11.96
N GLY A 404 -13.84 -31.96 -11.78
CA GLY A 404 -14.79 -31.32 -12.70
C GLY A 404 -14.18 -30.97 -14.06
N ALA A 405 -15.03 -30.71 -15.05
CA ALA A 405 -14.62 -30.32 -16.39
C ALA A 405 -13.85 -28.99 -16.37
N VAL A 406 -12.91 -28.86 -17.31
CA VAL A 406 -12.15 -27.63 -17.54
C VAL A 406 -12.44 -27.10 -18.93
N SER A 407 -12.49 -25.76 -19.07
CA SER A 407 -12.65 -25.09 -20.36
C SER A 407 -11.51 -24.14 -20.67
N LYS A 408 -11.24 -23.96 -21.97
CA LYS A 408 -10.28 -22.95 -22.44
C LYS A 408 -10.99 -21.63 -22.64
N ARG A 409 -10.47 -20.55 -22.03
CA ARG A 409 -10.99 -19.20 -22.26
C ARG A 409 -9.83 -18.30 -22.70
N GLY A 410 -10.04 -17.55 -23.80
CA GLY A 410 -9.09 -16.56 -24.27
C GLY A 410 -9.00 -15.39 -23.30
N THR A 411 -7.78 -15.03 -22.90
CA THR A 411 -7.51 -13.78 -22.17
C THR A 411 -6.75 -12.86 -23.13
N GLY A 412 -7.42 -11.82 -23.66
CA GLY A 412 -6.75 -10.82 -24.49
C GLY A 412 -5.68 -10.08 -23.67
N MET A 413 -4.44 -10.08 -24.16
CA MET A 413 -3.37 -9.26 -23.59
C MET A 413 -3.38 -7.86 -24.19
N ALA A 414 -2.83 -6.88 -23.44
CA ALA A 414 -2.75 -5.47 -23.90
C ALA A 414 -1.92 -5.30 -25.18
N ASP A 415 -1.09 -6.28 -25.54
CA ASP A 415 -0.27 -6.32 -26.76
C ASP A 415 -0.95 -7.00 -27.98
N GLY A 416 -2.24 -7.36 -27.85
CA GLY A 416 -3.03 -7.98 -28.91
C GLY A 416 -2.83 -9.48 -29.10
N ARG A 417 -2.06 -10.16 -28.22
CA ARG A 417 -1.95 -11.62 -28.21
C ARG A 417 -3.10 -12.22 -27.41
N GLU A 418 -3.65 -13.35 -27.89
CA GLU A 418 -4.59 -14.16 -27.12
C GLU A 418 -3.79 -15.21 -26.33
N SER A 419 -3.79 -15.10 -25.02
CA SER A 419 -3.33 -16.19 -24.14
C SER A 419 -4.51 -17.05 -23.76
N VAL A 420 -4.35 -18.36 -23.75
CA VAL A 420 -5.40 -19.32 -23.41
C VAL A 420 -5.17 -19.84 -22.00
N ALA A 421 -6.08 -19.52 -21.09
CA ALA A 421 -6.10 -20.07 -19.75
C ALA A 421 -7.15 -21.17 -19.61
N LEU A 422 -6.87 -22.20 -18.80
CA LEU A 422 -7.82 -23.24 -18.42
C LEU A 422 -8.56 -22.85 -17.15
N TYR A 423 -9.88 -23.13 -17.12
CA TYR A 423 -10.74 -22.82 -15.99
C TYR A 423 -11.53 -24.05 -15.57
N CYS A 424 -11.61 -24.28 -14.26
CA CYS A 424 -12.55 -25.22 -13.67
C CYS A 424 -13.98 -24.71 -13.83
N GLU A 425 -14.85 -25.51 -14.42
CA GLU A 425 -16.26 -25.17 -14.65
C GLU A 425 -17.17 -25.48 -13.43
N ASN A 426 -16.64 -26.12 -12.40
CA ASN A 426 -17.41 -26.43 -11.19
C ASN A 426 -17.45 -25.19 -10.26
N PRO A 427 -18.62 -24.52 -10.13
CA PRO A 427 -18.74 -23.35 -9.26
C PRO A 427 -18.60 -23.69 -7.77
N LYS A 428 -18.76 -24.98 -7.39
CA LYS A 428 -18.58 -25.48 -6.01
C LYS A 428 -17.25 -26.21 -5.83
N CYS A 429 -16.24 -25.84 -6.61
CA CYS A 429 -14.91 -26.38 -6.40
C CYS A 429 -14.32 -25.86 -5.09
N PHE A 430 -13.87 -26.77 -4.22
CA PHE A 430 -13.29 -26.41 -2.91
C PHE A 430 -12.21 -25.33 -3.01
N ALA A 431 -11.29 -25.47 -3.97
CA ALA A 431 -10.22 -24.48 -4.16
C ALA A 431 -10.77 -23.11 -4.61
N VAL A 432 -11.81 -23.09 -5.43
CA VAL A 432 -12.45 -21.84 -5.88
C VAL A 432 -13.11 -21.13 -4.69
N GLU A 433 -13.85 -21.86 -3.87
CA GLU A 433 -14.50 -21.30 -2.69
C GLU A 433 -13.48 -20.83 -1.64
N LEU A 434 -12.45 -21.64 -1.38
CA LEU A 434 -11.35 -21.26 -0.48
C LEU A 434 -10.74 -19.91 -0.89
N GLU A 435 -10.36 -19.78 -2.15
CA GLU A 435 -9.73 -18.57 -2.68
C GLU A 435 -10.70 -17.37 -2.72
N ARG A 436 -12.00 -17.61 -2.97
CA ARG A 436 -13.03 -16.56 -2.90
C ARG A 436 -13.17 -16.02 -1.48
N ILE A 437 -13.22 -16.90 -0.50
CA ILE A 437 -13.36 -16.53 0.91
C ILE A 437 -12.10 -15.79 1.37
N ILE A 438 -10.88 -16.29 1.05
CA ILE A 438 -9.61 -15.62 1.37
C ILE A 438 -9.59 -14.22 0.78
N HIS A 439 -10.02 -14.07 -0.47
CA HIS A 439 -10.12 -12.76 -1.10
C HIS A 439 -11.11 -11.83 -0.39
N ALA A 440 -12.30 -12.36 -0.06
CA ALA A 440 -13.36 -11.59 0.60
C ALA A 440 -12.92 -11.05 1.97
N VAL A 441 -12.26 -11.90 2.79
CA VAL A 441 -11.82 -11.53 4.14
C VAL A 441 -10.51 -10.74 4.17
N SER A 442 -9.85 -10.60 3.01
CA SER A 442 -8.60 -9.87 2.88
C SER A 442 -8.73 -8.40 3.31
N ARG A 443 -7.58 -7.77 3.56
CA ARG A 443 -7.48 -6.37 4.01
C ARG A 443 -8.22 -5.38 3.11
N LYS A 444 -8.27 -5.61 1.80
CA LYS A 444 -8.99 -4.77 0.82
C LYS A 444 -10.49 -5.10 0.72
N GLY A 445 -10.89 -6.30 1.18
CA GLY A 445 -12.27 -6.73 1.29
C GLY A 445 -12.90 -6.39 2.64
N PHE A 446 -13.41 -7.38 3.34
CA PHE A 446 -14.03 -7.21 4.67
C PHE A 446 -13.03 -6.93 5.78
N ASP A 447 -11.72 -7.21 5.59
CA ASP A 447 -10.64 -6.95 6.54
C ASP A 447 -10.84 -7.63 7.90
N ILE A 448 -10.99 -8.94 7.87
CA ILE A 448 -11.21 -9.74 9.08
C ILE A 448 -9.87 -10.24 9.61
N ASP A 449 -9.38 -9.60 10.67
CA ASP A 449 -8.15 -10.01 11.33
C ASP A 449 -8.30 -11.39 11.99
N GLY A 450 -7.28 -12.22 11.85
CA GLY A 450 -7.27 -13.58 12.39
C GLY A 450 -7.89 -14.65 11.49
N LEU A 451 -8.51 -14.27 10.36
CA LEU A 451 -9.09 -15.20 9.39
C LEU A 451 -8.18 -15.38 8.18
N GLY A 452 -6.98 -15.94 8.41
CA GLY A 452 -6.04 -16.26 7.34
C GLY A 452 -6.36 -17.59 6.62
N GLU A 453 -5.64 -17.85 5.50
CA GLU A 453 -5.83 -19.02 4.62
C GLU A 453 -6.05 -20.34 5.38
N LYS A 454 -5.16 -20.66 6.34
CA LYS A 454 -5.24 -21.93 7.11
C LYS A 454 -6.51 -22.05 7.96
N ILE A 455 -6.99 -20.93 8.47
CA ILE A 455 -8.21 -20.91 9.28
C ILE A 455 -9.44 -21.06 8.37
N VAL A 456 -9.46 -20.36 7.24
CA VAL A 456 -10.55 -20.51 6.23
C VAL A 456 -10.59 -21.95 5.71
N GLU A 457 -9.44 -22.53 5.39
CA GLU A 457 -9.33 -23.93 4.97
C GLU A 457 -9.86 -24.89 6.03
N GLN A 458 -9.52 -24.67 7.31
CA GLN A 458 -10.02 -25.48 8.43
C GLN A 458 -11.53 -25.36 8.57
N LEU A 459 -12.08 -24.14 8.54
CA LEU A 459 -13.54 -23.92 8.64
C LEU A 459 -14.32 -24.58 7.50
N LEU A 460 -13.80 -24.53 6.27
CA LEU A 460 -14.38 -25.23 5.11
C LEU A 460 -14.33 -26.74 5.27
N ASN A 461 -13.18 -27.31 5.71
CA ASN A 461 -13.01 -28.74 5.90
C ASN A 461 -13.92 -29.31 7.00
N GLU A 462 -14.13 -28.55 8.08
CA GLU A 462 -15.04 -28.90 9.18
C GLU A 462 -16.52 -28.66 8.82
N GLY A 463 -16.79 -28.08 7.63
CA GLY A 463 -18.16 -27.77 7.18
C GLY A 463 -18.86 -26.67 7.97
N LEU A 464 -18.09 -25.84 8.69
CA LEU A 464 -18.61 -24.71 9.46
C LEU A 464 -18.97 -23.52 8.57
N ILE A 465 -18.33 -23.42 7.42
CA ILE A 465 -18.66 -22.45 6.36
C ILE A 465 -18.71 -23.18 5.02
N SER A 466 -19.56 -22.71 4.11
CA SER A 466 -19.69 -23.18 2.74
C SER A 466 -19.52 -22.06 1.71
N ASP A 467 -19.71 -20.83 2.13
CA ASP A 467 -19.53 -19.60 1.35
C ASP A 467 -19.10 -18.44 2.27
N MET A 468 -18.81 -17.28 1.69
CA MET A 468 -18.31 -16.13 2.44
C MET A 468 -19.37 -15.51 3.40
N ALA A 469 -20.66 -15.75 3.19
CA ALA A 469 -21.70 -15.23 4.09
C ALA A 469 -21.70 -15.98 5.43
N ASP A 470 -21.39 -17.28 5.45
CA ASP A 470 -21.38 -18.11 6.66
C ASP A 470 -20.40 -17.59 7.72
N ILE A 471 -19.36 -16.85 7.31
CA ILE A 471 -18.41 -16.22 8.23
C ILE A 471 -19.13 -15.32 9.23
N PHE A 472 -20.16 -14.60 8.80
CA PHE A 472 -20.88 -13.63 9.60
C PHE A 472 -21.91 -14.27 10.58
N ASP A 473 -22.14 -15.58 10.48
CA ASP A 473 -22.96 -16.35 11.45
C ASP A 473 -22.13 -17.18 12.43
N LEU A 474 -20.79 -17.24 12.30
CA LEU A 474 -19.90 -17.97 13.20
C LEU A 474 -20.06 -17.53 14.65
N LYS A 475 -20.10 -18.51 15.56
CA LYS A 475 -20.29 -18.33 17.00
C LYS A 475 -19.12 -18.92 17.79
N GLU A 476 -19.00 -18.52 19.04
CA GLU A 476 -17.94 -18.99 19.93
C GLU A 476 -17.91 -20.54 20.04
N GLY A 477 -19.08 -21.18 20.07
CA GLY A 477 -19.19 -22.64 20.14
C GLY A 477 -18.65 -23.37 18.91
N ASP A 478 -18.62 -22.73 17.75
CA ASP A 478 -18.13 -23.30 16.50
C ASP A 478 -16.59 -23.27 16.44
N LEU A 479 -15.98 -22.27 17.10
CA LEU A 479 -14.54 -21.98 17.00
C LEU A 479 -13.70 -22.61 18.13
N ILE A 480 -14.26 -22.70 19.35
CA ILE A 480 -13.53 -23.25 20.52
C ILE A 480 -13.01 -24.68 20.29
N PRO A 481 -13.75 -25.59 19.62
CA PRO A 481 -13.29 -26.96 19.40
C PRO A 481 -12.14 -27.09 18.40
N LEU A 482 -11.85 -26.02 17.63
CA LEU A 482 -10.88 -26.07 16.55
C LEU A 482 -9.44 -26.03 17.05
N GLU A 483 -8.55 -26.73 16.39
CA GLU A 483 -7.12 -26.69 16.70
C GLU A 483 -6.57 -25.27 16.58
N ARG A 484 -5.69 -24.89 17.50
CA ARG A 484 -5.02 -23.57 17.59
C ARG A 484 -5.91 -22.39 17.97
N PHE A 485 -7.16 -22.63 18.34
CA PHE A 485 -8.04 -21.62 18.90
C PHE A 485 -8.03 -21.67 20.44
N GLY A 486 -7.50 -20.63 21.09
CA GLY A 486 -7.72 -20.37 22.50
C GLY A 486 -8.84 -19.37 22.71
N GLU A 487 -9.44 -19.29 23.88
CA GLU A 487 -10.55 -18.39 24.23
C GLU A 487 -10.31 -16.92 23.78
N LYS A 488 -9.09 -16.40 23.96
CA LYS A 488 -8.70 -15.04 23.54
C LYS A 488 -8.69 -14.90 22.02
N SER A 489 -8.19 -15.91 21.30
CA SER A 489 -8.15 -15.93 19.83
C SER A 489 -9.56 -15.94 19.22
N VAL A 490 -10.44 -16.78 19.78
CA VAL A 490 -11.86 -16.86 19.39
C VAL A 490 -12.55 -15.52 19.60
N LYS A 491 -12.39 -14.92 20.77
CA LYS A 491 -12.99 -13.61 21.09
C LYS A 491 -12.52 -12.50 20.13
N ASN A 492 -11.22 -12.44 19.85
CA ASN A 492 -10.65 -11.45 18.93
C ASN A 492 -11.20 -11.64 17.52
N LEU A 493 -11.26 -12.87 17.02
CA LEU A 493 -11.82 -13.16 15.71
C LEU A 493 -13.30 -12.77 15.61
N LEU A 494 -14.13 -13.11 16.61
CA LEU A 494 -15.56 -12.75 16.62
C LEU A 494 -15.77 -11.23 16.68
N VAL A 495 -14.91 -10.49 17.41
CA VAL A 495 -14.94 -9.02 17.40
C VAL A 495 -14.59 -8.50 16.00
N SER A 496 -13.55 -9.04 15.36
CA SER A 496 -13.17 -8.64 14.00
C SER A 496 -14.27 -8.92 12.97
N ILE A 497 -14.95 -10.07 13.08
CA ILE A 497 -16.12 -10.40 12.25
C ILE A 497 -17.27 -9.41 12.49
N ALA A 498 -17.54 -9.06 13.74
CA ALA A 498 -18.60 -8.11 14.06
C ALA A 498 -18.30 -6.70 13.53
N ASP A 499 -17.06 -6.24 13.65
CA ASP A 499 -16.61 -4.95 13.12
C ASP A 499 -16.72 -4.93 11.58
N ALA A 500 -16.39 -6.05 10.91
CA ALA A 500 -16.45 -6.19 9.45
C ALA A 500 -17.86 -6.18 8.85
N LYS A 501 -18.91 -6.37 9.68
CA LYS A 501 -20.31 -6.28 9.22
C LYS A 501 -20.68 -4.88 8.71
N GLN A 502 -19.97 -3.84 9.12
CA GLN A 502 -20.13 -2.47 8.60
C GLN A 502 -19.07 -2.21 7.53
N VAL A 503 -19.44 -2.39 6.26
CA VAL A 503 -18.48 -2.35 5.15
C VAL A 503 -18.83 -1.24 4.15
N PRO A 504 -17.87 -0.37 3.75
CA PRO A 504 -18.07 0.58 2.67
C PRO A 504 -18.37 -0.11 1.33
N PHE A 505 -19.26 0.44 0.52
CA PHE A 505 -19.72 -0.17 -0.74
C PHE A 505 -18.57 -0.53 -1.70
N ARG A 506 -17.55 0.31 -1.81
CA ARG A 506 -16.35 0.02 -2.62
C ARG A 506 -15.61 -1.24 -2.17
N ARG A 507 -15.48 -1.46 -0.86
CA ARG A 507 -14.81 -2.64 -0.29
C ARG A 507 -15.65 -3.88 -0.42
N PHE A 508 -16.96 -3.72 -0.26
CA PHE A 508 -17.94 -4.77 -0.49
C PHE A 508 -17.88 -5.28 -1.94
N LEU A 509 -17.93 -4.37 -2.94
CA LEU A 509 -17.80 -4.75 -4.35
C LEU A 509 -16.49 -5.48 -4.65
N TYR A 510 -15.39 -5.02 -4.07
CA TYR A 510 -14.11 -5.70 -4.19
C TYR A 510 -14.14 -7.10 -3.58
N ALA A 511 -14.72 -7.24 -2.37
CA ALA A 511 -14.81 -8.50 -1.64
C ALA A 511 -15.60 -9.59 -2.38
N LEU A 512 -16.60 -9.22 -3.20
CA LEU A 512 -17.35 -10.16 -4.03
C LEU A 512 -16.49 -10.91 -5.06
N GLY A 513 -15.28 -10.44 -5.35
CA GLY A 513 -14.32 -11.10 -6.23
C GLY A 513 -14.77 -11.21 -7.69
N ILE A 514 -15.62 -10.32 -8.14
CA ILE A 514 -16.17 -10.27 -9.51
C ILE A 514 -15.01 -10.12 -10.51
N ARG A 515 -15.03 -10.90 -11.58
CA ARG A 515 -14.00 -10.86 -12.61
C ARG A 515 -13.90 -9.45 -13.20
N HIS A 516 -12.70 -8.97 -13.49
CA HIS A 516 -12.42 -7.62 -13.99
C HIS A 516 -12.78 -6.48 -13.05
N ILE A 517 -13.32 -6.76 -11.86
CA ILE A 517 -13.60 -5.77 -10.82
C ILE A 517 -12.49 -5.86 -9.78
N GLY A 518 -11.50 -5.00 -9.93
CA GLY A 518 -10.46 -4.77 -8.93
C GLY A 518 -10.82 -3.57 -8.05
N GLU A 519 -9.88 -3.18 -7.20
CA GLU A 519 -10.03 -2.04 -6.28
C GLU A 519 -10.45 -0.75 -6.99
N GLU A 520 -9.77 -0.38 -8.09
CA GLU A 520 -10.07 0.83 -8.87
C GLU A 520 -11.48 0.81 -9.46
N SER A 521 -11.87 -0.33 -10.06
CA SER A 521 -13.21 -0.46 -10.63
C SER A 521 -14.29 -0.38 -9.55
N ALA A 522 -14.03 -0.95 -8.37
CA ALA A 522 -14.95 -0.88 -7.23
C ALA A 522 -15.07 0.56 -6.70
N ILE A 523 -13.98 1.32 -6.65
CA ILE A 523 -13.98 2.75 -6.30
C ILE A 523 -14.80 3.54 -7.32
N LEU A 524 -14.53 3.38 -8.62
CA LEU A 524 -15.24 4.10 -9.68
C LEU A 524 -16.76 3.84 -9.64
N VAL A 525 -17.17 2.58 -9.46
CA VAL A 525 -18.60 2.24 -9.32
C VAL A 525 -19.19 2.88 -8.07
N SER A 526 -18.47 2.85 -6.94
CA SER A 526 -18.92 3.43 -5.69
C SER A 526 -19.09 4.95 -5.76
N GLU A 527 -18.14 5.65 -6.37
CA GLU A 527 -18.19 7.12 -6.53
C GLU A 527 -19.31 7.60 -7.47
N HIS A 528 -19.68 6.75 -8.43
CA HIS A 528 -20.67 7.10 -9.44
C HIS A 528 -22.00 6.32 -9.30
N VAL A 529 -22.18 5.59 -8.19
CA VAL A 529 -23.38 4.78 -7.96
C VAL A 529 -24.68 5.60 -8.07
N ASN A 530 -24.64 6.87 -7.67
CA ASN A 530 -25.79 7.79 -7.75
C ASN A 530 -26.15 8.21 -9.18
N ILE A 531 -25.22 8.09 -10.16
CA ILE A 531 -25.55 8.25 -11.59
C ILE A 531 -26.44 7.08 -12.06
N LEU A 532 -26.14 5.87 -11.56
CA LEU A 532 -26.88 4.67 -11.89
C LEU A 532 -28.20 4.59 -11.13
N PHE A 533 -28.22 5.07 -9.88
CA PHE A 533 -29.35 5.04 -8.96
C PHE A 533 -29.57 6.44 -8.34
N PRO A 534 -30.29 7.33 -9.06
CA PRO A 534 -30.55 8.68 -8.55
C PRO A 534 -31.33 8.75 -7.24
N ASP A 535 -32.17 7.73 -7.00
CA ASP A 535 -32.96 7.60 -5.77
C ASP A 535 -32.13 7.11 -4.56
N GLY A 536 -30.83 6.81 -4.80
CA GLY A 536 -29.90 6.28 -3.80
C GLY A 536 -30.08 4.77 -3.54
N LEU A 537 -29.10 4.20 -2.83
CA LEU A 537 -29.14 2.83 -2.30
C LEU A 537 -28.91 2.90 -0.79
N SER A 538 -29.64 2.12 -0.02
CA SER A 538 -29.58 2.14 1.45
C SER A 538 -29.30 0.76 2.06
N SER A 539 -29.46 -0.33 1.31
CA SER A 539 -29.38 -1.69 1.80
C SER A 539 -28.89 -2.66 0.72
N LEU A 540 -28.50 -3.87 1.12
CA LEU A 540 -28.22 -4.98 0.19
C LEU A 540 -29.49 -5.40 -0.55
N SER A 541 -30.67 -5.29 0.05
CA SER A 541 -31.94 -5.52 -0.62
C SER A 541 -32.19 -4.57 -1.79
N ASP A 542 -31.69 -3.33 -1.73
CA ASP A 542 -31.74 -2.42 -2.86
C ASP A 542 -30.82 -2.88 -3.99
N VAL A 543 -29.63 -3.40 -3.66
CA VAL A 543 -28.69 -3.97 -4.64
C VAL A 543 -29.29 -5.19 -5.32
N THR A 544 -29.81 -6.17 -4.56
CA THR A 544 -30.40 -7.40 -5.12
C THR A 544 -31.62 -7.14 -6.01
N ARG A 545 -32.35 -6.05 -5.74
CA ARG A 545 -33.49 -5.63 -6.54
C ARG A 545 -33.13 -4.91 -7.82
N SER A 546 -32.11 -4.03 -7.74
CA SER A 546 -31.87 -3.02 -8.78
C SER A 546 -30.71 -3.39 -9.74
N PHE A 547 -29.70 -4.10 -9.27
CA PHE A 547 -28.50 -4.43 -10.06
C PHE A 547 -28.75 -5.48 -11.16
N PRO A 548 -29.59 -6.55 -10.95
CA PRO A 548 -29.86 -7.53 -12.00
C PRO A 548 -30.45 -6.94 -13.28
N GLY A 549 -31.05 -5.74 -13.22
CA GLY A 549 -31.65 -5.05 -14.36
C GLY A 549 -30.69 -4.11 -15.13
N ILE A 550 -29.44 -3.96 -14.67
CA ILE A 550 -28.50 -3.02 -15.33
C ILE A 550 -27.84 -3.70 -16.52
N SER A 551 -28.01 -3.10 -17.70
CA SER A 551 -27.33 -3.56 -18.90
C SER A 551 -25.85 -3.13 -18.92
N LYS A 552 -25.03 -3.85 -19.69
CA LYS A 552 -23.60 -3.52 -19.85
C LYS A 552 -23.35 -2.11 -20.38
N GLU A 553 -24.25 -1.58 -21.23
CA GLU A 553 -24.17 -0.23 -21.77
C GLU A 553 -24.33 0.80 -20.66
N ARG A 554 -25.24 0.57 -19.71
CA ARG A 554 -25.49 1.48 -18.58
C ARG A 554 -24.30 1.51 -17.59
N TRP A 555 -23.57 0.42 -17.44
CA TRP A 555 -22.32 0.44 -16.68
C TRP A 555 -21.25 1.32 -17.33
N SER A 556 -21.29 1.47 -18.66
CA SER A 556 -20.37 2.34 -19.41
C SER A 556 -20.66 3.84 -19.21
N ASP A 557 -21.77 4.22 -18.58
CA ASP A 557 -22.06 5.60 -18.16
C ASP A 557 -21.14 6.04 -17.01
N VAL A 558 -20.52 5.07 -16.28
CA VAL A 558 -19.53 5.35 -15.23
C VAL A 558 -18.21 5.78 -15.91
N PRO A 559 -17.73 7.01 -15.66
CA PRO A 559 -16.51 7.52 -16.29
C PRO A 559 -15.29 6.64 -16.00
N GLY A 560 -14.59 6.22 -17.06
CA GLY A 560 -13.39 5.39 -16.92
C GLY A 560 -13.66 3.89 -16.73
N PHE A 561 -14.93 3.47 -16.78
CA PHE A 561 -15.32 2.07 -16.61
C PHE A 561 -15.32 1.32 -17.94
N GLY A 562 -14.59 0.20 -18.05
CA GLY A 562 -14.41 -0.55 -19.27
C GLY A 562 -15.58 -1.48 -19.61
N GLU A 563 -15.82 -1.75 -20.90
CA GLU A 563 -16.88 -2.64 -21.38
C GLU A 563 -16.83 -4.05 -20.76
N LYS A 564 -15.65 -4.66 -20.67
CA LYS A 564 -15.44 -5.98 -20.05
C LYS A 564 -15.83 -6.02 -18.56
N SER A 565 -15.60 -4.92 -17.86
CA SER A 565 -15.97 -4.79 -16.45
C SER A 565 -17.48 -4.67 -16.28
N GLY A 566 -18.13 -3.90 -17.19
CA GLY A 566 -19.59 -3.79 -17.23
C GLY A 566 -20.27 -5.11 -17.54
N GLU A 567 -19.76 -5.88 -18.49
CA GLU A 567 -20.22 -7.22 -18.81
C GLU A 567 -20.12 -8.17 -17.62
N SER A 568 -18.98 -8.17 -16.93
CA SER A 568 -18.77 -9.01 -15.73
C SER A 568 -19.70 -8.66 -14.57
N LEU A 569 -20.02 -7.38 -14.36
CA LEU A 569 -21.01 -6.97 -13.35
C LEU A 569 -22.41 -7.44 -13.75
N THR A 570 -22.80 -7.22 -15.02
CA THR A 570 -24.13 -7.65 -15.51
C THR A 570 -24.31 -9.15 -15.36
N GLU A 571 -23.34 -9.97 -15.76
CA GLU A 571 -23.37 -11.42 -15.64
C GLU A 571 -23.47 -11.85 -14.16
N TRP A 572 -22.64 -11.25 -13.29
CA TRP A 572 -22.57 -11.63 -11.89
C TRP A 572 -23.88 -11.32 -11.14
N PHE A 573 -24.49 -10.16 -11.36
CA PHE A 573 -25.74 -9.76 -10.73
C PHE A 573 -26.98 -10.43 -11.36
N ALA A 574 -26.87 -10.98 -12.56
CA ALA A 574 -27.93 -11.80 -13.18
C ALA A 574 -28.00 -13.23 -12.62
N ASP A 575 -26.96 -13.69 -11.91
CA ASP A 575 -26.92 -15.03 -11.33
C ASP A 575 -27.71 -15.09 -10.01
N GLU A 576 -28.76 -15.88 -9.98
CA GLU A 576 -29.64 -16.05 -8.78
C GLU A 576 -28.87 -16.60 -7.56
N SER A 577 -27.79 -17.36 -7.75
CA SER A 577 -27.01 -17.88 -6.63
C SER A 577 -26.24 -16.77 -5.94
N ASN A 578 -25.74 -15.79 -6.70
CA ASN A 578 -25.09 -14.60 -6.17
C ASN A 578 -26.09 -13.69 -5.44
N MET A 579 -27.33 -13.56 -5.97
CA MET A 579 -28.37 -12.79 -5.25
C MET A 579 -28.71 -13.41 -3.91
N ARG A 580 -28.86 -14.74 -3.85
CA ARG A 580 -29.07 -15.45 -2.58
C ARG A 580 -27.91 -15.31 -1.61
N LEU A 581 -26.68 -15.23 -2.11
CA LEU A 581 -25.50 -14.94 -1.28
C LEU A 581 -25.60 -13.56 -0.62
N LEU A 582 -26.04 -12.53 -1.37
CA LEU A 582 -26.22 -11.17 -0.84
C LEU A 582 -27.36 -11.11 0.20
N GLU A 583 -28.49 -11.78 -0.08
CA GLU A 583 -29.61 -11.89 0.86
C GLU A 583 -29.18 -12.54 2.16
N LYS A 584 -28.40 -13.63 2.09
CA LYS A 584 -27.82 -14.33 3.23
C LYS A 584 -26.85 -13.45 4.03
N MET A 585 -26.02 -12.64 3.36
CA MET A 585 -25.15 -11.68 4.03
C MET A 585 -25.97 -10.63 4.82
N GLU A 586 -27.04 -10.12 4.23
CA GLU A 586 -27.93 -9.16 4.89
C GLU A 586 -28.64 -9.79 6.10
N GLU A 587 -29.13 -11.04 5.98
CA GLU A 587 -29.70 -11.81 7.07
C GLU A 587 -28.73 -12.00 8.24
N TYR A 588 -27.44 -12.22 7.95
CA TYR A 588 -26.39 -12.36 8.96
C TYR A 588 -25.84 -11.01 9.45
N GLY A 589 -26.48 -9.91 9.06
CA GLY A 589 -26.27 -8.57 9.59
C GLY A 589 -25.13 -7.79 8.92
N VAL A 590 -24.71 -8.16 7.71
CA VAL A 590 -23.81 -7.35 6.90
C VAL A 590 -24.56 -6.10 6.43
N ASN A 591 -24.05 -4.93 6.78
CA ASN A 591 -24.59 -3.64 6.40
C ASN A 591 -23.58 -2.89 5.51
N VAL A 592 -23.99 -2.67 4.28
CA VAL A 592 -23.16 -1.93 3.31
C VAL A 592 -23.41 -0.44 3.47
N VAL A 593 -22.35 0.31 3.72
CA VAL A 593 -22.37 1.77 3.80
C VAL A 593 -22.15 2.32 2.39
N PHE A 594 -23.25 2.77 1.78
CA PHE A 594 -23.20 3.44 0.48
C PHE A 594 -22.63 4.85 0.64
N PRO A 595 -21.90 5.38 -0.38
CA PRO A 595 -21.55 6.78 -0.41
C PRO A 595 -22.86 7.58 -0.31
N ASP A 596 -22.86 8.61 0.51
CA ASP A 596 -24.02 9.48 0.67
C ASP A 596 -24.49 9.86 -0.74
N GLY A 597 -25.55 9.18 -1.19
CA GLY A 597 -26.30 9.61 -2.34
C GLY A 597 -26.67 11.03 -1.99
N GLY A 598 -26.29 11.98 -2.82
CA GLY A 598 -26.86 13.30 -2.64
C GLY A 598 -28.36 13.18 -2.46
N SER A 599 -28.81 12.77 -1.26
CA SER A 599 -30.04 13.30 -0.76
C SER A 599 -29.86 14.77 -1.03
N GLU A 600 -30.78 15.41 -1.69
CA GLU A 600 -30.94 16.84 -1.58
C GLU A 600 -30.66 17.18 -0.12
N SER A 601 -29.35 17.24 0.24
CA SER A 601 -28.90 17.92 1.41
C SER A 601 -29.48 19.29 1.19
N ALA A 602 -30.28 19.71 2.11
CA ALA A 602 -30.87 21.04 2.16
C ALA A 602 -29.96 21.98 1.42
N ALA A 603 -30.44 22.53 0.29
CA ALA A 603 -29.70 23.17 -0.78
C ALA A 603 -28.46 23.88 -0.24
N GLY A 604 -27.33 23.19 -0.19
CA GLY A 604 -26.09 23.79 0.27
C GLY A 604 -25.71 24.89 -0.70
N VAL A 605 -25.01 25.88 -0.22
CA VAL A 605 -24.69 27.13 -0.95
C VAL A 605 -24.06 26.85 -2.33
N PHE A 606 -23.49 25.67 -2.53
CA PHE A 606 -22.83 25.28 -3.76
C PHE A 606 -23.59 24.22 -4.59
N SER A 607 -24.89 24.01 -4.30
CA SER A 607 -25.69 23.01 -5.01
C SER A 607 -25.66 23.22 -6.53
N GLY A 608 -25.24 22.16 -7.28
CA GLY A 608 -25.11 22.15 -8.72
C GLY A 608 -24.00 23.05 -9.29
N LYS A 609 -23.11 23.59 -8.44
CA LYS A 609 -21.99 24.46 -8.86
C LYS A 609 -20.69 23.70 -9.05
N THR A 610 -19.98 23.98 -10.11
CA THR A 610 -18.62 23.43 -10.32
C THR A 610 -17.58 24.39 -9.76
N ILE A 611 -16.80 23.92 -8.78
CA ILE A 611 -15.81 24.73 -8.08
C ILE A 611 -14.42 24.12 -8.26
N VAL A 612 -13.46 24.91 -8.73
CA VAL A 612 -12.07 24.49 -8.86
C VAL A 612 -11.26 25.05 -7.70
N VAL A 613 -10.63 24.16 -6.93
CA VAL A 613 -9.74 24.56 -5.83
C VAL A 613 -8.31 24.73 -6.37
N THR A 614 -7.68 25.85 -6.03
CA THR A 614 -6.31 26.18 -6.48
C THR A 614 -5.56 26.96 -5.40
N GLY A 615 -4.23 26.84 -5.37
CA GLY A 615 -3.41 27.46 -4.34
C GLY A 615 -3.38 26.67 -3.03
N SER A 616 -2.62 27.15 -2.06
CA SER A 616 -2.55 26.61 -0.70
C SER A 616 -3.56 27.32 0.17
N LEU A 617 -4.54 26.58 0.70
CA LEU A 617 -5.52 27.12 1.64
C LEU A 617 -4.90 27.10 3.05
N ALA A 618 -5.19 28.12 3.85
CA ALA A 618 -4.59 28.27 5.18
C ALA A 618 -5.27 27.38 6.25
N ARG A 619 -6.54 27.02 6.04
CA ARG A 619 -7.38 26.32 7.03
C ARG A 619 -7.84 24.93 6.59
N PHE A 620 -7.65 24.59 5.32
CA PHE A 620 -8.06 23.32 4.73
C PHE A 620 -6.98 22.80 3.80
N THR A 621 -6.81 21.51 3.75
CA THR A 621 -6.17 20.85 2.60
C THR A 621 -7.09 21.00 1.37
N ARG A 622 -6.53 20.86 0.18
CA ARG A 622 -7.34 20.89 -1.07
C ARG A 622 -8.43 19.84 -1.09
N ASP A 623 -8.19 18.69 -0.46
CA ASP A 623 -9.15 17.59 -0.45
C ASP A 623 -10.23 17.82 0.61
N GLU A 624 -9.91 18.36 1.77
CA GLU A 624 -10.92 18.84 2.72
C GLU A 624 -11.81 19.92 2.11
N ALA A 625 -11.23 20.86 1.37
CA ALA A 625 -12.01 21.87 0.65
C ALA A 625 -12.93 21.25 -0.40
N LYS A 626 -12.47 20.24 -1.16
CA LYS A 626 -13.30 19.49 -2.10
C LYS A 626 -14.40 18.70 -1.40
N ASP A 627 -14.11 18.10 -0.24
CA ASP A 627 -15.11 17.38 0.55
C ASP A 627 -16.17 18.31 1.12
N ILE A 628 -15.77 19.52 1.56
CA ILE A 628 -16.70 20.56 1.97
C ILE A 628 -17.57 20.99 0.79
N ILE A 629 -16.97 21.22 -0.40
CA ILE A 629 -17.72 21.53 -1.62
C ILE A 629 -18.75 20.45 -1.93
N ARG A 630 -18.36 19.15 -1.86
CA ARG A 630 -19.29 18.03 -2.06
C ARG A 630 -20.41 18.00 -1.02
N LYS A 631 -20.07 18.18 0.27
CA LYS A 631 -21.06 18.26 1.36
C LYS A 631 -22.04 19.42 1.19
N GLN A 632 -21.63 20.47 0.50
CA GLN A 632 -22.47 21.63 0.15
C GLN A 632 -23.16 21.51 -1.22
N GLY A 633 -23.19 20.29 -1.80
CA GLY A 633 -23.88 19.97 -3.06
C GLY A 633 -23.14 20.44 -4.33
N GLY A 634 -21.88 20.89 -4.21
CA GLY A 634 -21.05 21.33 -5.33
C GLY A 634 -20.19 20.21 -5.93
N HIS A 635 -19.71 20.44 -7.16
CA HIS A 635 -18.84 19.53 -7.90
C HIS A 635 -17.40 20.07 -7.93
N PRO A 636 -16.42 19.43 -7.26
CA PRO A 636 -15.01 19.84 -7.36
C PRO A 636 -14.46 19.57 -8.75
N GLY A 637 -14.02 20.62 -9.46
CA GLY A 637 -13.40 20.51 -10.77
C GLY A 637 -11.88 20.41 -10.70
N SER A 638 -11.26 19.67 -11.63
CA SER A 638 -9.80 19.55 -11.74
C SER A 638 -9.16 20.69 -12.56
N SER A 639 -9.89 21.31 -13.46
CA SER A 639 -9.40 22.40 -14.35
C SER A 639 -10.46 23.46 -14.55
N VAL A 640 -10.01 24.73 -14.73
CA VAL A 640 -10.91 25.85 -14.99
C VAL A 640 -11.35 25.82 -16.45
N SER A 641 -12.66 25.89 -16.69
CA SER A 641 -13.30 25.90 -18.01
C SER A 641 -14.51 26.81 -18.01
N ALA A 642 -15.13 27.02 -19.17
CA ALA A 642 -16.38 27.81 -19.28
C ALA A 642 -17.57 27.21 -18.48
N LYS A 643 -17.45 25.98 -17.98
CA LYS A 643 -18.43 25.30 -17.11
C LYS A 643 -18.10 25.45 -15.61
N THR A 644 -17.04 26.16 -15.26
CA THR A 644 -16.65 26.41 -13.86
C THR A 644 -17.41 27.60 -13.32
N ASP A 645 -18.13 27.43 -12.21
CA ASP A 645 -18.89 28.53 -11.58
C ASP A 645 -18.01 29.36 -10.64
N PHE A 646 -17.12 28.71 -9.90
CA PHE A 646 -16.24 29.36 -8.93
C PHE A 646 -14.84 28.78 -8.96
N VAL A 647 -13.86 29.60 -8.63
CA VAL A 647 -12.50 29.13 -8.31
C VAL A 647 -12.21 29.52 -6.86
N LEU A 648 -12.03 28.54 -5.98
CA LEU A 648 -11.55 28.76 -4.62
C LEU A 648 -10.03 28.90 -4.67
N ALA A 649 -9.55 30.09 -4.36
CA ALA A 649 -8.15 30.44 -4.44
C ALA A 649 -7.53 30.64 -3.05
N GLY A 650 -6.54 29.81 -2.74
CA GLY A 650 -5.63 30.04 -1.61
C GLY A 650 -4.42 30.87 -2.02
N ALA A 651 -3.41 30.91 -1.14
CA ALA A 651 -2.13 31.53 -1.44
C ALA A 651 -1.45 30.79 -2.62
N ASP A 652 -0.72 31.52 -3.45
CA ASP A 652 0.04 31.02 -4.60
C ASP A 652 -0.79 30.21 -5.62
N ALA A 653 -1.98 30.69 -5.93
CA ALA A 653 -2.96 29.98 -6.73
C ALA A 653 -2.73 30.01 -8.27
N GLY A 654 -1.52 30.20 -8.74
CA GLY A 654 -0.98 29.94 -10.10
C GLY A 654 -1.91 30.21 -11.31
N SER A 655 -1.58 29.60 -12.47
CA SER A 655 -2.23 29.82 -13.78
C SER A 655 -3.75 29.56 -13.83
N LYS A 656 -4.33 28.88 -12.85
CA LYS A 656 -5.79 28.66 -12.78
C LYS A 656 -6.55 29.93 -12.45
N ILE A 657 -5.95 30.87 -11.69
CA ILE A 657 -6.53 32.20 -11.44
C ILE A 657 -6.56 33.02 -12.71
N ASP A 658 -5.46 33.00 -13.48
CA ASP A 658 -5.39 33.78 -14.71
C ASP A 658 -6.41 33.26 -15.72
N LYS A 659 -6.56 31.96 -15.82
CA LYS A 659 -7.58 31.33 -16.66
C LYS A 659 -9.00 31.61 -16.15
N ALA A 660 -9.21 31.71 -14.85
CA ALA A 660 -10.50 32.10 -14.27
C ALA A 660 -10.85 33.55 -14.63
N ARG A 661 -9.88 34.47 -14.55
CA ARG A 661 -10.04 35.87 -14.94
C ARG A 661 -10.31 35.99 -16.44
N GLU A 662 -9.59 35.27 -17.28
CA GLU A 662 -9.77 35.23 -18.73
C GLU A 662 -11.17 34.73 -19.13
N LEU A 663 -11.71 33.74 -18.43
CA LEU A 663 -13.04 33.17 -18.66
C LEU A 663 -14.16 33.86 -17.89
N GLY A 664 -13.87 34.90 -17.09
CA GLY A 664 -14.85 35.61 -16.28
C GLY A 664 -15.43 34.79 -15.13
N VAL A 665 -14.73 33.73 -14.70
CA VAL A 665 -15.15 32.85 -13.58
C VAL A 665 -14.90 33.55 -12.25
N ARG A 666 -15.88 33.57 -11.36
CA ARG A 666 -15.76 34.18 -10.04
C ARG A 666 -14.73 33.46 -9.17
N ILE A 667 -13.81 34.23 -8.63
CA ILE A 667 -12.78 33.73 -7.71
C ILE A 667 -13.25 34.00 -6.30
N LEU A 668 -13.23 32.97 -5.45
CA LEU A 668 -13.54 33.07 -4.01
C LEU A 668 -12.23 32.98 -3.24
N SER A 669 -12.02 33.85 -2.28
CA SER A 669 -11.00 33.66 -1.26
C SER A 669 -11.42 32.58 -0.27
N GLU A 670 -10.49 32.08 0.54
CA GLU A 670 -10.81 31.12 1.60
C GLU A 670 -11.78 31.68 2.65
N GLU A 671 -11.71 32.99 2.91
CA GLU A 671 -12.62 33.68 3.83
C GLU A 671 -14.04 33.75 3.26
N GLU A 672 -14.19 34.14 1.98
CA GLU A 672 -15.48 34.15 1.28
C GLU A 672 -16.09 32.75 1.17
N PHE A 673 -15.25 31.73 0.97
CA PHE A 673 -15.69 30.32 0.97
C PHE A 673 -16.22 29.91 2.34
N LEU A 674 -15.48 30.24 3.43
CA LEU A 674 -15.91 29.98 4.80
C LEU A 674 -17.19 30.71 5.18
N GLU A 675 -17.36 31.96 4.73
CA GLU A 675 -18.59 32.70 4.95
C GLU A 675 -19.78 32.09 4.22
N ALA A 676 -19.55 31.64 2.97
CA ALA A 676 -20.58 30.96 2.18
C ALA A 676 -21.07 29.67 2.83
N ILE A 677 -20.19 28.84 3.41
CA ILE A 677 -20.57 27.56 4.04
C ILE A 677 -21.16 27.72 5.46
N ARG A 678 -21.10 28.91 6.06
CA ARG A 678 -21.69 29.22 7.38
C ARG A 678 -23.13 29.71 7.27
N GLN A 679 -23.56 30.14 6.08
CA GLN A 679 -24.94 30.54 5.78
C GLN A 679 -25.78 29.32 5.44
#